data_1f3551f2b7518d9f9d763d594fa15ea3
#
_entry.id   1f3551f2b7518d9f9d763d594fa15ea3
#
_cell.length_a   1.000
_cell.length_b   1.000
_cell.length_c   1.000
_cell.angle_alpha   90.00
_cell.angle_beta   90.00
_cell.angle_gamma   90.00
#
_symmetry.space_group_name_H-M   'P 1'
#
loop_
_entity.id
_entity.type
_entity.pdbx_description
1 polymer ?
#
loop_
_entity_poly.entity_id
_entity_poly.type
_entity_poly.pdbx_seq_one_letter_code
_entity_poly.pdbx_strand_id
1 'polypeptide(L)'
;MRHLTQALCGTAMMLALAVPAIAQARDGEAGTGEEIVVTAQKRTQSLIDVPQSVSVVSEATLEAQGATGFADYLKNVPSLQLVQGTPGQGRLVLRGINTGGVASTVAVYLDETPFGSSTGLANGSELAGDFDSFDIARIEVLRGPQGTLYGASSLGGLLKFVTNEPSTAGFETKLLGGAEFTDGGDASYRGAAMINIPLGDTLALRASGSYRKQGGYIDSIGTSGSNVRSNINDFENYGGRASLLWEPRSGTKVRLSALFQNLYVDAPSIVEADAATLKPLYGGLTQSEYIPTFSDVKYRLYNATIDHDFGGVTLTSATSYGQQLQSFRADYTASLSAALGGSYVYFDQQTENRKWTQELRLSSNGGDLIEWLVGGYYTHEKGRIFQNLKTAVPGTPGVLNPIDLPFEFAVFNLDSRYEEVAGFANATLHLSPWFDIDLGGRYSHNSQRATQATDGVLLGTAVIDGLRSSDNVFTWSVAPKVKFGRQASLYARVAKGYRPGGPNVIPIGSPPGTPTTFEPDTVTSYEIGFKGDTADRSASIEAAIYHIDWSDIQLAAVVNGFGVNVNGASAKVDGAEIAATLRPIAGLTASIGVAYNDARLSDDTDPVAVGAVKGDPLPFTPRYAINANADYQWNMGADVSASFGASIRSVSSQSGGFDPAYLATFGHFPRVRAYEVIDLRAGLDFGRYALNAYVSNLTNSGGITSTQALLGVAGLPRNPNGALGIGVVRPRTVGVNATVSF
;
A
#
# COMPACT_ATOMS: atom_id res chain seq x y z
N MET A 1 -2.23 -33.12 -3.93
CA MET A 1 -1.73 -31.75 -3.94
C MET A 1 -0.34 -31.57 -3.34
N ARG A 2 0.10 -32.30 -2.28
CA ARG A 2 1.50 -32.20 -1.75
C ARG A 2 2.59 -32.65 -2.73
N HIS A 3 2.28 -33.51 -3.69
CA HIS A 3 3.25 -34.05 -4.67
C HIS A 3 3.43 -33.18 -5.91
N LEU A 4 2.50 -32.24 -6.22
CA LEU A 4 2.63 -31.33 -7.36
C LEU A 4 3.59 -30.16 -7.06
N THR A 5 3.61 -29.65 -5.83
CA THR A 5 4.48 -28.55 -5.42
C THR A 5 5.97 -28.93 -5.44
N GLN A 6 6.29 -30.18 -5.12
CA GLN A 6 7.68 -30.68 -5.23
C GLN A 6 8.12 -30.93 -6.68
N ALA A 7 7.20 -31.28 -7.56
CA ALA A 7 7.50 -31.51 -8.97
C ALA A 7 7.71 -30.18 -9.74
N LEU A 8 6.97 -29.11 -9.41
CA LEU A 8 7.09 -27.80 -10.05
C LEU A 8 8.37 -27.04 -9.67
N CYS A 9 8.83 -27.13 -8.41
CA CYS A 9 10.13 -26.58 -8.02
C CYS A 9 11.31 -27.31 -8.68
N GLY A 10 11.21 -28.62 -8.88
CA GLY A 10 12.23 -29.39 -9.59
C GLY A 10 12.29 -29.12 -11.08
N THR A 11 11.13 -28.89 -11.71
CA THR A 11 11.02 -28.66 -13.17
C THR A 11 11.44 -27.24 -13.58
N ALA A 12 11.18 -26.23 -12.76
CA ALA A 12 11.63 -24.87 -13.06
C ALA A 12 13.16 -24.75 -13.01
N MET A 13 13.84 -25.54 -12.19
CA MET A 13 15.30 -25.55 -12.10
C MET A 13 15.95 -26.39 -13.22
N MET A 14 15.26 -27.36 -13.81
CA MET A 14 15.77 -28.17 -14.92
C MET A 14 15.50 -27.55 -16.32
N LEU A 15 14.51 -26.68 -16.50
CA LEU A 15 14.30 -25.96 -17.76
C LEU A 15 15.37 -24.90 -18.06
N ALA A 16 16.16 -24.47 -17.05
CA ALA A 16 17.29 -23.57 -17.22
C ALA A 16 18.55 -24.26 -17.80
N LEU A 17 18.57 -25.58 -17.92
CA LEU A 17 19.78 -26.35 -18.35
C LEU A 17 19.68 -27.01 -19.73
N ALA A 18 18.58 -26.86 -20.46
CA ALA A 18 18.41 -27.47 -21.78
C ALA A 18 18.12 -26.41 -22.86
N VAL A 19 19.09 -25.54 -23.13
CA VAL A 19 19.08 -24.69 -24.32
C VAL A 19 20.13 -25.24 -25.31
N PRO A 20 19.76 -25.69 -26.52
CA PRO A 20 20.74 -26.08 -27.54
C PRO A 20 21.49 -24.83 -28.01
N ALA A 21 22.81 -24.94 -28.06
CA ALA A 21 23.70 -23.94 -28.63
C ALA A 21 23.42 -23.77 -30.12
N ILE A 22 22.73 -22.71 -30.51
CA ILE A 22 22.65 -22.25 -31.89
C ILE A 22 22.70 -20.72 -31.94
N ALA A 23 23.62 -20.27 -32.81
CA ALA A 23 23.83 -18.95 -33.36
C ALA A 23 24.72 -17.97 -32.58
N GLN A 24 25.88 -17.77 -33.16
CA GLN A 24 26.72 -16.59 -32.96
C GLN A 24 25.92 -15.33 -33.28
N ALA A 25 25.52 -14.60 -32.22
CA ALA A 25 25.02 -13.25 -32.38
C ALA A 25 26.24 -12.31 -32.59
N ARG A 26 26.11 -11.43 -33.54
CA ARG A 26 27.02 -10.31 -33.75
C ARG A 26 26.96 -9.42 -32.48
N ASP A 27 28.13 -8.88 -32.13
CA ASP A 27 28.33 -7.92 -31.03
C ASP A 27 27.38 -6.72 -31.16
N GLY A 28 26.20 -6.85 -30.57
CA GLY A 28 25.41 -5.74 -30.10
C GLY A 28 25.75 -5.58 -28.61
N GLU A 29 26.08 -4.39 -28.18
CA GLU A 29 26.42 -4.06 -26.81
C GLU A 29 25.42 -4.75 -25.84
N ALA A 30 25.95 -5.69 -25.08
CA ALA A 30 25.22 -6.25 -23.95
C ALA A 30 24.88 -5.05 -23.04
N GLY A 31 23.59 -4.71 -22.91
CA GLY A 31 23.14 -3.59 -22.11
C GLY A 31 23.71 -3.74 -20.72
N THR A 32 24.71 -2.95 -20.39
CA THR A 32 25.23 -2.79 -19.04
C THR A 32 24.06 -2.28 -18.21
N GLY A 33 23.54 -3.11 -17.30
CA GLY A 33 22.40 -2.72 -16.46
C GLY A 33 22.68 -1.37 -15.81
N GLU A 34 21.74 -0.43 -15.91
CA GLU A 34 21.89 0.89 -15.30
C GLU A 34 22.04 0.77 -13.78
N GLU A 35 22.80 1.67 -13.18
CA GLU A 35 22.94 1.76 -11.74
C GLU A 35 21.58 2.13 -11.12
N ILE A 36 21.12 1.30 -10.19
CA ILE A 36 19.85 1.59 -9.48
C ILE A 36 20.11 2.70 -8.46
N VAL A 37 19.49 3.85 -8.72
CA VAL A 37 19.58 5.02 -7.86
C VAL A 37 18.28 5.21 -7.10
N VAL A 38 18.38 5.49 -5.81
CA VAL A 38 17.25 5.68 -4.89
C VAL A 38 17.32 7.00 -4.14
N THR A 39 16.19 7.43 -3.59
CA THR A 39 16.08 8.63 -2.74
C THR A 39 15.73 8.27 -1.29
N ALA A 40 16.09 7.07 -0.86
CA ALA A 40 15.72 6.46 0.42
C ALA A 40 16.13 7.28 1.65
N GLN A 41 17.29 7.94 1.60
CA GLN A 41 17.78 8.79 2.69
C GLN A 41 17.60 10.29 2.42
N LYS A 42 16.58 10.65 1.62
CA LYS A 42 16.32 12.03 1.17
C LYS A 42 17.51 12.64 0.41
N ARG A 43 18.32 11.79 -0.19
CA ARG A 43 19.45 12.07 -1.08
C ARG A 43 19.43 11.07 -2.22
N THR A 44 19.91 11.48 -3.38
CA THR A 44 20.13 10.60 -4.52
C THR A 44 21.39 9.77 -4.29
N GLN A 45 21.25 8.44 -4.15
CA GLN A 45 22.35 7.53 -3.81
C GLN A 45 22.20 6.22 -4.58
N SER A 46 23.33 5.54 -4.82
CA SER A 46 23.32 4.15 -5.31
C SER A 46 22.63 3.23 -4.31
N LEU A 47 21.85 2.27 -4.80
CA LEU A 47 21.16 1.28 -3.95
C LEU A 47 22.15 0.51 -3.04
N ILE A 48 23.36 0.23 -3.52
CA ILE A 48 24.43 -0.47 -2.76
C ILE A 48 24.90 0.36 -1.57
N ASP A 49 24.87 1.69 -1.69
CA ASP A 49 25.36 2.58 -0.64
C ASP A 49 24.37 2.79 0.51
N VAL A 50 23.11 2.46 0.29
CA VAL A 50 22.06 2.62 1.31
C VAL A 50 22.09 1.48 2.33
N PRO A 51 22.40 1.73 3.63
CA PRO A 51 22.53 0.67 4.65
C PRO A 51 21.17 0.26 5.24
N GLN A 52 20.24 -0.12 4.37
CA GLN A 52 18.93 -0.69 4.71
C GLN A 52 18.35 -1.44 3.52
N SER A 53 17.41 -2.33 3.78
CA SER A 53 16.73 -3.08 2.73
C SER A 53 15.77 -2.17 1.94
N VAL A 54 15.93 -2.13 0.61
CA VAL A 54 15.14 -1.28 -0.30
C VAL A 54 14.81 -2.05 -1.57
N SER A 55 13.55 -2.17 -1.93
CA SER A 55 13.15 -2.64 -3.27
C SER A 55 12.80 -1.48 -4.17
N VAL A 56 13.17 -1.63 -5.43
CA VAL A 56 12.84 -0.66 -6.49
C VAL A 56 12.08 -1.36 -7.60
N VAL A 57 10.91 -0.82 -7.95
CA VAL A 57 10.14 -1.25 -9.12
C VAL A 57 10.24 -0.12 -10.15
N SER A 58 10.93 -0.35 -11.25
CA SER A 58 11.17 0.66 -12.29
C SER A 58 9.95 0.86 -13.20
N GLU A 59 9.90 2.01 -13.92
CA GLU A 59 8.90 2.28 -14.96
C GLU A 59 8.83 1.15 -15.99
N ALA A 60 9.99 0.67 -16.48
CA ALA A 60 10.05 -0.43 -17.42
C ALA A 60 9.39 -1.71 -16.91
N THR A 61 9.59 -2.03 -15.63
CA THR A 61 8.93 -3.18 -14.98
C THR A 61 7.41 -2.97 -14.87
N LEU A 62 6.97 -1.78 -14.48
CA LEU A 62 5.55 -1.43 -14.38
C LEU A 62 4.85 -1.54 -15.74
N GLU A 63 5.47 -1.03 -16.79
CA GLU A 63 4.95 -1.07 -18.16
C GLU A 63 4.91 -2.50 -18.74
N ALA A 64 6.02 -3.24 -18.59
CA ALA A 64 6.09 -4.62 -19.07
C ALA A 64 5.04 -5.53 -18.41
N GLN A 65 4.71 -5.28 -17.14
CA GLN A 65 3.69 -6.01 -16.39
C GLN A 65 2.27 -5.47 -16.62
N GLY A 66 2.12 -4.35 -17.34
CA GLY A 66 0.84 -3.67 -17.49
C GLY A 66 0.25 -3.21 -16.16
N ALA A 67 1.10 -2.93 -15.18
CA ALA A 67 0.69 -2.52 -13.84
C ALA A 67 -0.16 -1.24 -13.88
N THR A 68 -1.19 -1.18 -13.03
CA THR A 68 -2.13 -0.05 -12.98
C THR A 68 -2.41 0.47 -11.57
N GLY A 69 -2.12 -0.32 -10.55
CA GLY A 69 -2.37 0.04 -9.14
C GLY A 69 -1.65 -0.88 -8.17
N PHE A 70 -1.92 -0.73 -6.88
CA PHE A 70 -1.26 -1.47 -5.80
C PHE A 70 -1.17 -2.97 -6.06
N ALA A 71 -2.29 -3.61 -6.40
CA ALA A 71 -2.35 -5.06 -6.57
C ALA A 71 -1.36 -5.59 -7.62
N ASP A 72 -0.98 -4.77 -8.59
CA ASP A 72 -0.08 -5.17 -9.68
C ASP A 72 1.39 -5.07 -9.28
N TYR A 73 1.84 -3.93 -8.75
CA TYR A 73 3.26 -3.74 -8.44
C TYR A 73 3.70 -4.34 -7.11
N LEU A 74 2.76 -4.62 -6.19
CA LEU A 74 3.07 -5.38 -4.98
C LEU A 74 3.58 -6.80 -5.27
N LYS A 75 3.27 -7.34 -6.44
CA LYS A 75 3.81 -8.63 -6.90
C LYS A 75 5.34 -8.66 -6.93
N ASN A 76 5.98 -7.49 -7.04
CA ASN A 76 7.45 -7.39 -7.11
C ASN A 76 8.14 -7.31 -5.74
N VAL A 77 7.37 -7.15 -4.63
CA VAL A 77 7.92 -6.99 -3.27
C VAL A 77 7.32 -8.06 -2.35
N PRO A 78 8.01 -9.17 -2.10
CA PRO A 78 7.45 -10.32 -1.37
C PRO A 78 6.97 -10.01 0.04
N SER A 79 7.70 -9.16 0.78
CA SER A 79 7.39 -8.79 2.17
C SER A 79 6.25 -7.77 2.29
N LEU A 80 5.76 -7.22 1.18
CA LEU A 80 4.67 -6.26 1.14
C LEU A 80 3.36 -6.98 0.79
N GLN A 81 2.35 -6.83 1.65
CA GLN A 81 1.01 -7.37 1.45
C GLN A 81 0.00 -6.22 1.37
N LEU A 82 -1.06 -6.44 0.62
CA LEU A 82 -2.24 -5.56 0.56
C LEU A 82 -3.44 -6.32 1.11
N VAL A 83 -4.05 -5.79 2.15
CA VAL A 83 -5.34 -6.26 2.68
C VAL A 83 -6.41 -5.34 2.14
N GLN A 84 -7.18 -5.81 1.17
CA GLN A 84 -8.15 -4.99 0.46
C GLN A 84 -9.42 -5.79 0.14
N GLY A 85 -10.57 -5.20 0.45
CA GLY A 85 -11.87 -5.69 0.05
C GLY A 85 -12.57 -4.77 -0.95
N THR A 86 -12.14 -3.51 -1.03
CA THR A 86 -12.69 -2.51 -1.95
C THR A 86 -11.53 -1.75 -2.57
N PRO A 87 -11.44 -1.63 -3.91
CA PRO A 87 -10.43 -0.80 -4.55
C PRO A 87 -10.41 0.63 -3.98
N GLY A 88 -9.21 1.19 -3.77
CA GLY A 88 -9.03 2.49 -3.11
C GLY A 88 -9.16 2.48 -1.58
N GLN A 89 -9.57 1.36 -0.99
CA GLN A 89 -9.58 1.12 0.45
C GLN A 89 -8.70 -0.08 0.76
N GLY A 90 -7.45 0.15 1.07
CA GLY A 90 -6.50 -0.92 1.30
C GLY A 90 -5.50 -0.60 2.38
N ARG A 91 -5.13 -1.61 3.15
CA ARG A 91 -4.11 -1.54 4.19
C ARG A 91 -2.84 -2.21 3.70
N LEU A 92 -1.73 -1.48 3.82
CA LEU A 92 -0.41 -2.01 3.52
C LEU A 92 0.18 -2.68 4.77
N VAL A 93 0.75 -3.87 4.58
CA VAL A 93 1.44 -4.62 5.63
C VAL A 93 2.85 -4.92 5.14
N LEU A 94 3.86 -4.46 5.86
CA LEU A 94 5.26 -4.67 5.52
C LEU A 94 5.96 -5.37 6.70
N ARG A 95 6.69 -6.46 6.40
CA ARG A 95 7.34 -7.31 7.43
C ARG A 95 6.42 -7.77 8.56
N GLY A 96 5.14 -7.94 8.27
CA GLY A 96 4.17 -8.42 9.24
C GLY A 96 3.71 -7.41 10.30
N ILE A 97 4.14 -6.15 10.23
CA ILE A 97 3.73 -5.12 11.17
C ILE A 97 2.30 -4.69 10.87
N ASN A 98 1.33 -5.40 11.45
CA ASN A 98 -0.09 -5.16 11.28
C ASN A 98 -0.92 -5.74 12.42
N THR A 99 -1.86 -4.95 12.94
CA THR A 99 -2.81 -5.39 13.97
C THR A 99 -4.27 -5.32 13.53
N GLY A 100 -4.53 -4.86 12.30
CA GLY A 100 -5.88 -4.59 11.84
C GLY A 100 -6.45 -3.24 12.31
N GLY A 101 -5.68 -2.42 13.04
CA GLY A 101 -6.09 -1.10 13.52
C GLY A 101 -6.20 -0.04 12.43
N VAL A 102 -6.80 1.11 12.76
CA VAL A 102 -7.13 2.19 11.80
C VAL A 102 -5.98 3.15 11.49
N ALA A 103 -4.90 3.14 12.28
CA ALA A 103 -3.71 3.95 12.02
C ALA A 103 -2.68 3.18 11.19
N SER A 104 -2.06 3.85 10.21
CA SER A 104 -1.11 3.22 9.29
C SER A 104 0.19 2.80 10.00
N THR A 105 0.75 1.67 9.55
CA THR A 105 2.09 1.19 9.94
C THR A 105 3.10 1.32 8.80
N VAL A 106 2.65 1.63 7.59
CA VAL A 106 3.48 1.88 6.40
C VAL A 106 3.16 3.27 5.88
N ALA A 107 4.15 4.15 5.87
CA ALA A 107 3.98 5.49 5.31
C ALA A 107 3.96 5.45 3.78
N VAL A 108 3.20 6.35 3.17
CA VAL A 108 3.14 6.52 1.71
C VAL A 108 3.57 7.93 1.34
N TYR A 109 4.42 8.05 0.33
CA TYR A 109 4.91 9.32 -0.20
C TYR A 109 4.74 9.38 -1.72
N LEU A 110 4.41 10.55 -2.22
CA LEU A 110 4.56 10.92 -3.62
C LEU A 110 5.64 12.00 -3.72
N ASP A 111 6.79 11.65 -4.30
CA ASP A 111 8.00 12.48 -4.29
C ASP A 111 8.37 12.92 -2.85
N GLU A 112 8.32 14.22 -2.54
CA GLU A 112 8.58 14.77 -1.20
C GLU A 112 7.29 14.98 -0.38
N THR A 113 6.11 14.56 -0.88
CA THR A 113 4.81 14.78 -0.24
C THR A 113 4.38 13.55 0.56
N PRO A 114 4.27 13.63 1.92
CA PRO A 114 3.64 12.57 2.69
C PRO A 114 2.14 12.51 2.41
N PHE A 115 1.63 11.30 2.16
CA PHE A 115 0.25 11.04 1.81
C PHE A 115 -0.49 10.33 2.96
N GLY A 116 -1.78 10.63 3.09
CA GLY A 116 -2.63 10.03 4.12
C GLY A 116 -2.49 10.67 5.50
N SER A 117 -3.37 10.26 6.41
CA SER A 117 -3.36 10.74 7.79
C SER A 117 -2.26 10.11 8.62
N SER A 118 -1.66 10.89 9.51
CA SER A 118 -0.72 10.42 10.52
C SER A 118 -1.41 9.75 11.71
N THR A 119 -2.75 9.78 11.78
CA THR A 119 -3.53 9.31 12.93
C THR A 119 -4.62 8.30 12.55
N GLY A 120 -5.12 7.55 13.53
CA GLY A 120 -6.30 6.70 13.37
C GLY A 120 -7.61 7.47 13.26
N LEU A 121 -7.67 8.75 13.68
CA LEU A 121 -8.89 9.57 13.70
C LEU A 121 -9.38 10.02 12.32
N ALA A 122 -8.69 9.64 11.25
CA ALA A 122 -9.10 9.84 9.85
C ALA A 122 -8.87 8.57 9.02
N ASN A 123 -8.97 7.40 9.64
CA ASN A 123 -8.81 6.07 9.00
C ASN A 123 -7.54 5.95 8.14
N GLY A 124 -6.41 6.46 8.63
CA GLY A 124 -5.17 6.57 7.86
C GLY A 124 -4.64 5.26 7.28
N SER A 125 -4.93 4.10 7.91
CA SER A 125 -4.49 2.80 7.39
C SER A 125 -5.31 2.28 6.21
N GLU A 126 -6.59 2.65 6.13
CA GLU A 126 -7.51 2.13 5.11
C GLU A 126 -7.46 2.93 3.81
N LEU A 127 -6.92 4.14 3.88
CA LEU A 127 -6.82 5.07 2.76
C LEU A 127 -5.37 5.23 2.29
N ALA A 128 -4.61 4.15 2.24
CA ALA A 128 -3.31 4.14 1.58
C ALA A 128 -3.47 4.54 0.10
N GLY A 129 -2.64 5.46 -0.39
CA GLY A 129 -2.80 6.04 -1.72
C GLY A 129 -2.54 5.05 -2.84
N ASP A 130 -3.58 4.50 -3.44
CA ASP A 130 -3.51 3.65 -4.64
C ASP A 130 -3.37 4.54 -5.89
N PHE A 131 -2.16 5.05 -6.12
CA PHE A 131 -1.88 5.91 -7.27
C PHE A 131 -1.77 5.12 -8.56
N ASP A 132 -2.30 5.70 -9.66
CA ASP A 132 -2.10 5.18 -11.01
C ASP A 132 -0.60 5.16 -11.35
N SER A 133 -0.13 4.05 -11.92
CA SER A 133 1.29 3.82 -12.19
C SER A 133 1.79 4.44 -13.51
N PHE A 134 0.90 5.01 -14.34
CA PHE A 134 1.30 5.64 -15.58
C PHE A 134 2.17 6.87 -15.34
N ASP A 135 3.30 6.95 -16.05
CA ASP A 135 4.27 8.05 -15.94
C ASP A 135 4.91 8.18 -14.54
N ILE A 136 5.10 7.06 -13.84
CA ILE A 136 5.87 6.94 -12.60
C ILE A 136 7.28 6.44 -12.94
N ALA A 137 8.33 7.17 -12.55
CA ALA A 137 9.72 6.78 -12.80
C ALA A 137 10.09 5.49 -12.07
N ARG A 138 9.68 5.37 -10.81
CA ARG A 138 9.88 4.17 -10.00
C ARG A 138 9.05 4.21 -8.72
N ILE A 139 8.92 3.04 -8.10
CA ILE A 139 8.37 2.88 -6.76
C ILE A 139 9.49 2.34 -5.87
N GLU A 140 9.79 3.04 -4.78
CA GLU A 140 10.77 2.63 -3.78
C GLU A 140 10.04 2.09 -2.54
N VAL A 141 10.40 0.89 -2.07
CA VAL A 141 9.87 0.29 -0.84
C VAL A 141 11.00 0.15 0.16
N LEU A 142 11.00 1.01 1.17
CA LEU A 142 11.97 1.02 2.25
C LEU A 142 11.44 0.15 3.39
N ARG A 143 12.18 -0.88 3.78
CA ARG A 143 11.75 -1.85 4.77
C ARG A 143 12.30 -1.53 6.15
N GLY A 144 11.51 -1.88 7.18
CA GLY A 144 11.82 -1.56 8.57
C GLY A 144 11.58 -0.10 8.93
N PRO A 145 11.76 0.29 10.21
CA PRO A 145 11.39 1.60 10.71
C PRO A 145 12.09 2.75 9.99
N GLN A 146 11.30 3.77 9.59
CA GLN A 146 11.77 4.97 8.89
C GLN A 146 11.57 6.24 9.74
N GLY A 147 11.41 6.10 11.05
CA GLY A 147 11.07 7.19 11.97
C GLY A 147 12.04 8.36 11.98
N THR A 148 13.32 8.17 11.67
CA THR A 148 14.34 9.22 11.69
C THR A 148 14.16 10.28 10.60
N LEU A 149 13.93 9.88 9.36
CA LEU A 149 13.82 10.81 8.23
C LEU A 149 12.38 11.07 7.79
N TYR A 150 11.50 10.08 7.97
CA TYR A 150 10.12 10.14 7.47
C TYR A 150 9.07 10.31 8.58
N GLY A 151 9.47 10.17 9.85
CA GLY A 151 8.64 10.48 11.01
C GLY A 151 7.59 9.42 11.34
N ALA A 152 6.43 9.90 11.77
CA ALA A 152 5.34 9.08 12.30
C ALA A 152 4.77 8.06 11.30
N SER A 153 4.17 6.99 11.83
CA SER A 153 3.40 5.98 11.05
C SER A 153 4.22 5.23 10.00
N SER A 154 5.55 5.13 10.20
CA SER A 154 6.48 4.39 9.34
C SER A 154 7.17 3.24 10.09
N LEU A 155 6.40 2.49 10.88
CA LEU A 155 6.87 1.37 11.73
C LEU A 155 7.41 0.20 10.91
N GLY A 156 6.63 -0.29 9.95
CA GLY A 156 6.97 -1.39 9.06
C GLY A 156 7.83 -0.95 7.88
N GLY A 157 7.72 0.33 7.50
CA GLY A 157 8.46 0.90 6.38
C GLY A 157 7.75 2.04 5.66
N LEU A 158 8.18 2.26 4.43
CA LEU A 158 7.73 3.36 3.58
C LEU A 158 7.55 2.86 2.14
N LEU A 159 6.49 3.31 1.49
CA LEU A 159 6.26 3.21 0.06
C LEU A 159 6.37 4.60 -0.56
N LYS A 160 7.33 4.80 -1.46
CA LYS A 160 7.56 6.09 -2.13
C LYS A 160 7.39 5.95 -3.63
N PHE A 161 6.47 6.72 -4.19
CA PHE A 161 6.31 6.91 -5.61
C PHE A 161 7.18 8.08 -6.05
N VAL A 162 8.06 7.84 -7.02
CA VAL A 162 8.91 8.85 -7.63
C VAL A 162 8.40 9.10 -9.03
N THR A 163 7.93 10.32 -9.29
CA THR A 163 7.36 10.68 -10.59
C THR A 163 8.45 11.09 -11.58
N ASN A 164 8.16 10.94 -12.88
CA ASN A 164 9.03 11.49 -13.92
C ASN A 164 9.08 13.02 -13.83
N GLU A 165 10.28 13.59 -13.89
CA GLU A 165 10.47 15.03 -13.87
C GLU A 165 10.24 15.65 -15.27
N PRO A 166 9.80 16.92 -15.36
CA PRO A 166 9.83 17.65 -16.61
C PRO A 166 11.26 17.77 -17.14
N SER A 167 11.43 17.70 -18.45
CA SER A 167 12.73 17.77 -19.13
C SER A 167 12.78 18.94 -20.11
N THR A 168 13.86 19.72 -20.05
CA THR A 168 14.15 20.76 -21.03
C THR A 168 14.81 20.23 -22.30
N ALA A 169 15.18 18.93 -22.34
CA ALA A 169 15.92 18.31 -23.44
C ALA A 169 15.10 18.18 -24.73
N GLY A 170 13.79 18.01 -24.65
CA GLY A 170 12.96 17.83 -25.83
C GLY A 170 11.46 17.73 -25.56
N PHE A 171 10.70 17.83 -26.62
CA PHE A 171 9.27 17.53 -26.61
C PHE A 171 9.09 16.01 -26.62
N GLU A 172 8.28 15.50 -25.71
CA GLU A 172 7.94 14.08 -25.63
C GLU A 172 6.43 13.92 -25.43
N THR A 173 5.86 12.89 -26.03
CA THR A 173 4.47 12.49 -25.77
C THR A 173 4.34 10.99 -25.79
N LYS A 174 3.45 10.47 -24.95
CA LYS A 174 3.16 9.03 -24.81
C LYS A 174 1.66 8.85 -24.70
N LEU A 175 1.08 8.02 -25.55
CA LEU A 175 -0.32 7.65 -25.54
C LEU A 175 -0.44 6.15 -25.30
N LEU A 176 -1.37 5.74 -24.44
CA LEU A 176 -1.66 4.34 -24.13
C LEU A 176 -3.15 4.09 -24.25
N GLY A 177 -3.52 3.00 -24.90
CA GLY A 177 -4.88 2.47 -24.93
C GLY A 177 -4.88 0.97 -24.66
N GLY A 178 -5.85 0.47 -23.93
CA GLY A 178 -5.93 -0.95 -23.61
C GLY A 178 -7.36 -1.44 -23.33
N ALA A 179 -7.53 -2.74 -23.52
CA ALA A 179 -8.75 -3.45 -23.16
C ALA A 179 -8.41 -4.79 -22.53
N GLU A 180 -9.25 -5.25 -21.61
CA GLU A 180 -9.11 -6.53 -20.95
C GLU A 180 -10.46 -7.17 -20.65
N PHE A 181 -10.46 -8.50 -20.54
CA PHE A 181 -11.63 -9.33 -20.27
C PHE A 181 -11.34 -10.23 -19.08
N THR A 182 -12.15 -10.12 -18.05
CA THR A 182 -12.07 -10.94 -16.84
C THR A 182 -13.02 -12.13 -16.96
N ASP A 183 -12.56 -13.31 -16.57
CA ASP A 183 -13.37 -14.54 -16.59
C ASP A 183 -14.60 -14.39 -15.67
N GLY A 184 -15.80 -14.55 -16.24
CA GLY A 184 -17.07 -14.35 -15.54
C GLY A 184 -17.42 -12.89 -15.25
N GLY A 185 -16.72 -11.91 -15.81
CA GLY A 185 -16.93 -10.49 -15.57
C GLY A 185 -17.17 -9.67 -16.83
N ASP A 186 -17.32 -8.37 -16.66
CA ASP A 186 -17.50 -7.40 -17.74
C ASP A 186 -16.16 -6.97 -18.36
N ALA A 187 -16.22 -6.40 -19.57
CA ALA A 187 -15.08 -5.85 -20.25
C ALA A 187 -14.52 -4.62 -19.50
N SER A 188 -13.21 -4.51 -19.49
CA SER A 188 -12.48 -3.38 -18.92
C SER A 188 -11.72 -2.63 -20.01
N TYR A 189 -11.49 -1.35 -19.82
CA TYR A 189 -10.72 -0.54 -20.75
C TYR A 189 -9.95 0.57 -20.02
N ARG A 190 -8.83 0.98 -20.62
CA ARG A 190 -8.01 2.07 -20.11
C ARG A 190 -7.46 2.95 -21.23
N GLY A 191 -7.21 4.22 -20.91
CA GLY A 191 -6.51 5.17 -21.75
C GLY A 191 -5.64 6.07 -20.88
N ALA A 192 -4.44 6.41 -21.38
CA ALA A 192 -3.58 7.37 -20.70
C ALA A 192 -2.78 8.19 -21.72
N ALA A 193 -2.40 9.40 -21.31
CA ALA A 193 -1.62 10.30 -22.14
C ALA A 193 -0.60 11.07 -21.27
N MET A 194 0.58 11.30 -21.82
CA MET A 194 1.61 12.15 -21.24
C MET A 194 2.17 13.09 -22.29
N ILE A 195 2.50 14.31 -21.87
CA ILE A 195 3.21 15.30 -22.66
C ILE A 195 4.29 15.97 -21.83
N ASN A 196 5.49 16.12 -22.40
CA ASN A 196 6.58 16.95 -21.88
C ASN A 196 6.86 18.08 -22.85
N ILE A 197 6.83 19.32 -22.37
CA ILE A 197 6.99 20.53 -23.19
C ILE A 197 8.15 21.34 -22.60
N PRO A 198 9.32 21.42 -23.31
CA PRO A 198 10.32 22.40 -22.97
C PRO A 198 9.81 23.80 -23.33
N LEU A 199 9.79 24.70 -22.36
CA LEU A 199 9.38 26.09 -22.53
C LEU A 199 10.58 27.04 -22.65
N GLY A 200 11.77 26.48 -22.88
CA GLY A 200 13.06 27.12 -22.98
C GLY A 200 14.13 26.26 -22.30
N ASP A 201 15.33 26.82 -22.19
CA ASP A 201 16.49 26.08 -21.66
C ASP A 201 16.42 25.86 -20.14
N THR A 202 15.54 26.59 -19.44
CA THR A 202 15.45 26.58 -17.98
C THR A 202 14.08 26.24 -17.45
N LEU A 203 13.09 26.03 -18.31
CA LEU A 203 11.71 25.81 -17.92
C LEU A 203 11.10 24.67 -18.71
N ALA A 204 10.48 23.74 -18.05
CA ALA A 204 9.76 22.64 -18.68
C ALA A 204 8.46 22.31 -17.94
N LEU A 205 7.46 21.87 -18.68
CA LEU A 205 6.19 21.37 -18.18
C LEU A 205 6.01 19.91 -18.58
N ARG A 206 5.66 19.06 -17.63
CA ARG A 206 5.22 17.67 -17.88
C ARG A 206 3.82 17.49 -17.34
N ALA A 207 2.93 16.91 -18.12
CA ALA A 207 1.57 16.61 -17.71
C ALA A 207 1.19 15.20 -18.15
N SER A 208 0.49 14.46 -17.29
CA SER A 208 -0.04 13.15 -17.61
C SER A 208 -1.45 12.98 -17.06
N GLY A 209 -2.24 12.11 -17.71
CA GLY A 209 -3.58 11.79 -17.28
C GLY A 209 -3.95 10.36 -17.67
N SER A 210 -4.80 9.74 -16.88
CA SER A 210 -5.28 8.37 -17.11
C SER A 210 -6.76 8.24 -16.79
N TYR A 211 -7.38 7.29 -17.47
CA TYR A 211 -8.73 6.79 -17.20
C TYR A 211 -8.72 5.27 -17.31
N ARG A 212 -9.31 4.60 -16.33
CA ARG A 212 -9.51 3.14 -16.33
C ARG A 212 -10.90 2.82 -15.82
N LYS A 213 -11.64 2.02 -16.59
CA LYS A 213 -12.82 1.30 -16.11
C LYS A 213 -12.50 -0.19 -16.06
N GLN A 214 -12.62 -0.78 -14.88
CA GLN A 214 -12.52 -2.21 -14.67
C GLN A 214 -13.92 -2.75 -14.48
N GLY A 215 -14.32 -3.69 -15.35
CA GLY A 215 -15.61 -4.37 -15.25
C GLY A 215 -15.70 -5.23 -13.99
N GLY A 216 -16.88 -5.30 -13.41
CA GLY A 216 -17.18 -6.14 -12.26
C GLY A 216 -17.14 -7.63 -12.60
N TYR A 217 -17.08 -8.47 -11.56
CA TYR A 217 -17.02 -9.93 -11.66
C TYR A 217 -17.68 -10.63 -10.45
N ILE A 218 -18.39 -9.87 -9.62
CA ILE A 218 -19.13 -10.38 -8.46
C ILE A 218 -20.61 -10.10 -8.67
N ASP A 219 -21.45 -11.11 -8.46
CA ASP A 219 -22.90 -11.00 -8.63
C ASP A 219 -23.61 -10.77 -7.29
N SER A 220 -24.68 -10.00 -7.28
CA SER A 220 -25.69 -9.99 -6.23
C SER A 220 -26.81 -10.96 -6.55
N ILE A 221 -27.13 -11.85 -5.60
CA ILE A 221 -27.96 -13.05 -5.88
C ILE A 221 -29.31 -13.01 -5.20
N GLY A 222 -30.14 -12.33 -5.11
CA GLY A 222 -31.54 -12.44 -4.61
C GLY A 222 -31.79 -13.24 -3.33
N THR A 223 -30.79 -13.43 -2.47
CA THR A 223 -30.91 -14.20 -1.23
C THR A 223 -31.72 -13.44 -0.19
N SER A 224 -32.74 -14.10 0.39
CA SER A 224 -33.61 -13.51 1.43
C SER A 224 -34.22 -12.14 1.05
N GLY A 225 -34.45 -11.90 -0.23
CA GLY A 225 -35.03 -10.67 -0.75
C GLY A 225 -34.00 -9.63 -1.23
N SER A 226 -32.71 -9.96 -1.27
CA SER A 226 -31.68 -9.10 -1.87
C SER A 226 -31.95 -8.88 -3.37
N ASN A 227 -31.32 -7.83 -3.91
CA ASN A 227 -31.41 -7.48 -5.32
C ASN A 227 -30.61 -8.44 -6.19
N VAL A 228 -31.12 -8.80 -7.38
CA VAL A 228 -30.40 -9.61 -8.37
C VAL A 228 -29.74 -8.69 -9.40
N ARG A 229 -28.42 -8.65 -9.40
CA ARG A 229 -27.61 -7.87 -10.35
C ARG A 229 -26.32 -8.63 -10.65
N SER A 230 -25.85 -8.59 -11.89
CA SER A 230 -24.57 -9.16 -12.28
C SER A 230 -23.46 -8.14 -12.19
N ASN A 231 -22.25 -8.61 -11.90
CA ASN A 231 -21.00 -7.85 -12.01
C ASN A 231 -21.00 -6.53 -11.26
N ILE A 232 -21.52 -6.50 -10.02
CA ILE A 232 -21.82 -5.25 -9.28
C ILE A 232 -20.59 -4.47 -8.79
N ASN A 233 -19.40 -5.06 -8.85
CA ASN A 233 -18.18 -4.45 -8.32
C ASN A 233 -17.34 -3.74 -9.41
N ASP A 234 -18.00 -3.00 -10.30
CA ASP A 234 -17.33 -2.12 -11.24
C ASP A 234 -16.44 -1.09 -10.53
N PHE A 235 -15.29 -0.81 -11.12
CA PHE A 235 -14.32 0.14 -10.60
C PHE A 235 -13.90 1.14 -11.67
N GLU A 236 -13.97 2.43 -11.35
CA GLU A 236 -13.47 3.52 -12.19
C GLU A 236 -12.33 4.27 -11.47
N ASN A 237 -11.24 4.50 -12.19
CA ASN A 237 -10.14 5.33 -11.73
C ASN A 237 -9.75 6.33 -12.81
N TYR A 238 -9.79 7.62 -12.50
CA TYR A 238 -9.31 8.65 -13.40
C TYR A 238 -8.58 9.75 -12.64
N GLY A 239 -7.57 10.29 -13.30
CA GLY A 239 -6.76 11.32 -12.68
C GLY A 239 -5.76 11.94 -13.63
N GLY A 240 -4.99 12.87 -13.08
CA GLY A 240 -3.92 13.51 -13.80
C GLY A 240 -2.92 14.16 -12.87
N ARG A 241 -1.72 14.38 -13.42
CA ARG A 241 -0.63 15.11 -12.79
C ARG A 241 -0.11 16.17 -13.73
N ALA A 242 0.36 17.26 -13.12
CA ALA A 242 1.13 18.27 -13.82
C ALA A 242 2.32 18.69 -12.97
N SER A 243 3.48 18.84 -13.57
CA SER A 243 4.70 19.28 -12.91
C SER A 243 5.39 20.34 -13.75
N LEU A 244 5.80 21.43 -13.12
CA LEU A 244 6.59 22.50 -13.71
C LEU A 244 7.99 22.46 -13.07
N LEU A 245 9.02 22.36 -13.90
CA LEU A 245 10.41 22.48 -13.51
C LEU A 245 10.94 23.84 -13.96
N TRP A 246 11.57 24.58 -13.06
CA TRP A 246 12.21 25.85 -13.35
C TRP A 246 13.62 25.88 -12.73
N GLU A 247 14.62 26.08 -13.57
CA GLU A 247 16.04 26.15 -13.21
C GLU A 247 16.59 27.56 -13.58
N PRO A 248 16.20 28.62 -12.86
CA PRO A 248 16.47 30.03 -13.25
C PRO A 248 17.96 30.38 -13.23
N ARG A 249 18.76 29.67 -12.43
CA ARG A 249 20.20 29.89 -12.25
C ARG A 249 20.89 28.57 -11.95
N SER A 250 22.19 28.52 -12.21
CA SER A 250 23.02 27.41 -11.75
C SER A 250 22.81 27.16 -10.26
N GLY A 251 22.60 25.90 -9.88
CA GLY A 251 22.38 25.48 -8.51
C GLY A 251 20.98 25.73 -7.93
N THR A 252 20.05 26.36 -8.65
CA THR A 252 18.65 26.52 -8.19
C THR A 252 17.70 25.68 -9.02
N LYS A 253 16.92 24.82 -8.35
CA LYS A 253 15.87 23.99 -8.97
C LYS A 253 14.56 24.25 -8.22
N VAL A 254 13.52 24.61 -8.93
CA VAL A 254 12.15 24.78 -8.41
C VAL A 254 11.23 23.82 -9.13
N ARG A 255 10.55 22.98 -8.38
CA ARG A 255 9.56 22.06 -8.90
C ARG A 255 8.22 22.31 -8.25
N LEU A 256 7.20 22.61 -9.07
CA LEU A 256 5.81 22.71 -8.64
C LEU A 256 5.06 21.52 -9.22
N SER A 257 4.31 20.80 -8.40
CA SER A 257 3.52 19.67 -8.88
C SER A 257 2.11 19.66 -8.29
N ALA A 258 1.17 19.16 -9.08
CA ALA A 258 -0.21 18.93 -8.67
C ALA A 258 -0.67 17.56 -9.16
N LEU A 259 -1.44 16.87 -8.33
CA LEU A 259 -2.11 15.61 -8.66
C LEU A 259 -3.57 15.69 -8.26
N PHE A 260 -4.44 15.20 -9.13
CA PHE A 260 -5.79 14.82 -8.77
C PHE A 260 -6.05 13.37 -9.22
N GLN A 261 -6.77 12.61 -8.41
CA GLN A 261 -7.21 11.24 -8.75
C GLN A 261 -8.53 10.96 -8.06
N ASN A 262 -9.44 10.29 -8.77
CA ASN A 262 -10.72 9.85 -8.25
C ASN A 262 -10.86 8.35 -8.52
N LEU A 263 -11.29 7.61 -7.50
CA LEU A 263 -11.56 6.19 -7.55
C LEU A 263 -13.01 5.97 -7.13
N TYR A 264 -13.80 5.36 -8.00
CA TYR A 264 -15.20 5.06 -7.73
C TYR A 264 -15.43 3.56 -7.89
N VAL A 265 -16.15 2.95 -6.95
CA VAL A 265 -16.51 1.53 -6.93
C VAL A 265 -17.98 1.43 -6.66
N ASP A 266 -18.71 0.65 -7.49
CA ASP A 266 -20.15 0.44 -7.34
C ASP A 266 -20.49 -0.45 -6.13
N ALA A 267 -19.69 -1.48 -5.87
CA ALA A 267 -19.83 -2.34 -4.71
C ALA A 267 -18.47 -2.88 -4.25
N PRO A 268 -18.31 -3.29 -2.97
CA PRO A 268 -17.10 -3.94 -2.50
C PRO A 268 -16.78 -5.19 -3.30
N SER A 269 -15.49 -5.45 -3.57
CA SER A 269 -15.03 -6.70 -4.19
C SER A 269 -14.96 -7.82 -3.14
N ILE A 270 -16.08 -8.06 -2.46
CA ILE A 270 -16.23 -9.01 -1.36
C ILE A 270 -17.19 -10.11 -1.78
N VAL A 271 -16.81 -11.34 -1.48
CA VAL A 271 -17.63 -12.56 -1.69
C VAL A 271 -18.14 -13.04 -0.34
N GLU A 272 -19.40 -13.40 -0.25
CA GLU A 272 -19.96 -14.06 0.93
C GLU A 272 -19.46 -15.51 1.00
N ALA A 273 -18.83 -15.87 2.10
CA ALA A 273 -18.24 -17.17 2.31
C ALA A 273 -18.73 -17.80 3.62
N ASP A 274 -18.81 -19.11 3.65
CA ASP A 274 -19.03 -19.88 4.85
C ASP A 274 -17.89 -19.60 5.86
N ALA A 275 -18.23 -19.16 7.05
CA ALA A 275 -17.23 -18.69 8.03
C ALA A 275 -16.26 -19.79 8.47
N ALA A 276 -16.71 -21.05 8.54
CA ALA A 276 -15.86 -22.16 8.99
C ALA A 276 -14.87 -22.61 7.91
N THR A 277 -15.27 -22.59 6.64
CA THR A 277 -14.50 -23.14 5.53
C THR A 277 -13.85 -22.10 4.63
N LEU A 278 -14.29 -20.84 4.70
CA LEU A 278 -13.95 -19.73 3.82
C LEU A 278 -14.20 -20.05 2.33
N LYS A 279 -15.15 -20.90 2.03
CA LYS A 279 -15.59 -21.18 0.67
C LYS A 279 -16.77 -20.28 0.31
N PRO A 280 -16.88 -19.80 -0.95
CA PRO A 280 -18.06 -19.08 -1.39
C PRO A 280 -19.35 -19.82 -1.02
N LEU A 281 -20.27 -19.11 -0.39
CA LEU A 281 -21.47 -19.72 0.21
C LEU A 281 -22.44 -20.27 -0.85
N TYR A 282 -22.50 -19.61 -2.00
CA TYR A 282 -23.44 -19.91 -3.08
C TYR A 282 -22.76 -20.46 -4.35
N GLY A 283 -21.53 -20.96 -4.21
CA GLY A 283 -20.82 -21.68 -5.28
C GLY A 283 -20.11 -20.81 -6.32
N GLY A 284 -20.29 -19.50 -6.30
CA GLY A 284 -19.68 -18.52 -7.21
C GLY A 284 -19.12 -17.31 -6.49
N LEU A 285 -18.61 -16.33 -7.24
CA LEU A 285 -18.21 -15.03 -6.70
C LEU A 285 -19.46 -14.17 -6.51
N THR A 286 -20.08 -14.27 -5.33
CA THR A 286 -21.40 -13.71 -5.09
C THR A 286 -21.51 -13.05 -3.73
N GLN A 287 -22.39 -12.07 -3.63
CA GLN A 287 -22.83 -11.43 -2.39
C GLN A 287 -24.33 -11.10 -2.46
N SER A 288 -24.92 -10.76 -1.32
CA SER A 288 -26.31 -10.32 -1.21
C SER A 288 -26.36 -8.81 -1.04
N GLU A 289 -26.78 -8.06 -2.06
CA GLU A 289 -26.97 -6.63 -2.00
C GLU A 289 -28.46 -6.30 -1.93
N TYR A 290 -28.91 -5.64 -0.86
CA TYR A 290 -30.28 -5.17 -0.70
C TYR A 290 -30.45 -3.73 -1.17
N ILE A 291 -29.42 -2.92 -0.93
CA ILE A 291 -29.36 -1.50 -1.26
C ILE A 291 -28.06 -1.26 -2.03
N PRO A 292 -28.06 -0.51 -3.15
CA PRO A 292 -26.84 -0.17 -3.88
C PRO A 292 -25.81 0.46 -2.95
N THR A 293 -24.61 -0.14 -2.94
CA THR A 293 -23.46 0.33 -2.21
C THR A 293 -22.54 1.13 -3.12
N PHE A 294 -21.57 1.83 -2.58
CA PHE A 294 -20.53 2.52 -3.36
C PHE A 294 -19.35 2.91 -2.49
N SER A 295 -18.22 3.19 -3.12
CA SER A 295 -17.09 3.90 -2.52
C SER A 295 -16.54 4.92 -3.51
N ASP A 296 -16.44 6.18 -3.10
CA ASP A 296 -15.90 7.31 -3.88
C ASP A 296 -14.74 7.91 -3.10
N VAL A 297 -13.50 7.75 -3.62
CA VAL A 297 -12.27 8.25 -3.01
C VAL A 297 -11.63 9.28 -3.92
N LYS A 298 -11.28 10.45 -3.36
CA LYS A 298 -10.70 11.57 -4.10
C LYS A 298 -9.40 12.02 -3.45
N TYR A 299 -8.34 12.09 -4.25
CA TYR A 299 -7.03 12.60 -3.87
C TYR A 299 -6.74 13.92 -4.56
N ARG A 300 -6.24 14.91 -3.82
CA ARG A 300 -5.74 16.18 -4.31
C ARG A 300 -4.43 16.48 -3.60
N LEU A 301 -3.35 16.60 -4.35
CA LEU A 301 -2.02 16.89 -3.80
C LEU A 301 -1.41 18.05 -4.56
N TYR A 302 -0.76 18.92 -3.82
CA TYR A 302 0.01 20.04 -4.36
C TYR A 302 1.35 20.06 -3.63
N ASN A 303 2.43 20.23 -4.37
CA ASN A 303 3.77 20.31 -3.81
C ASN A 303 4.57 21.41 -4.49
N ALA A 304 5.40 22.07 -3.67
CA ALA A 304 6.44 22.98 -4.11
C ALA A 304 7.75 22.56 -3.47
N THR A 305 8.70 22.11 -4.28
CA THR A 305 10.07 21.77 -3.83
C THR A 305 11.03 22.77 -4.43
N ILE A 306 11.88 23.33 -3.59
CA ILE A 306 12.94 24.26 -3.97
C ILE A 306 14.24 23.70 -3.45
N ASP A 307 15.19 23.47 -4.34
CA ASP A 307 16.56 23.10 -4.01
C ASP A 307 17.50 24.24 -4.43
N HIS A 308 18.42 24.59 -3.56
CA HIS A 308 19.46 25.55 -3.86
C HIS A 308 20.82 25.08 -3.35
N ASP A 309 21.75 24.93 -4.28
CA ASP A 309 23.13 24.54 -4.02
C ASP A 309 24.01 25.79 -3.81
N PHE A 310 24.58 25.91 -2.63
CA PHE A 310 25.53 26.97 -2.26
C PHE A 310 26.99 26.59 -2.56
N GLY A 311 27.23 25.51 -3.30
CA GLY A 311 28.56 25.03 -3.69
C GLY A 311 29.19 23.98 -2.77
N GLY A 312 28.63 23.78 -1.58
CA GLY A 312 29.11 22.73 -0.61
C GLY A 312 27.98 22.24 0.26
N VAL A 313 26.85 22.95 0.23
CA VAL A 313 25.65 22.65 1.00
C VAL A 313 24.42 22.92 0.13
N THR A 314 23.49 21.99 0.11
CA THR A 314 22.19 22.16 -0.54
C THR A 314 21.11 22.43 0.49
N LEU A 315 20.34 23.51 0.28
CA LEU A 315 19.09 23.78 0.98
C LEU A 315 17.93 23.19 0.18
N THR A 316 17.12 22.36 0.83
CA THR A 316 15.84 21.89 0.26
C THR A 316 14.69 22.41 1.10
N SER A 317 13.70 23.00 0.44
CA SER A 317 12.41 23.37 1.04
C SER A 317 11.29 22.60 0.31
N ALA A 318 10.56 21.76 1.04
CA ALA A 318 9.42 21.01 0.51
C ALA A 318 8.14 21.42 1.26
N THR A 319 7.23 22.07 0.53
CA THR A 319 5.91 22.48 1.03
C THR A 319 4.86 21.65 0.34
N SER A 320 3.93 21.05 1.07
CA SER A 320 2.83 20.32 0.46
C SER A 320 1.49 20.60 1.10
N TYR A 321 0.44 20.46 0.30
CA TYR A 321 -0.95 20.42 0.72
C TYR A 321 -1.63 19.21 0.10
N GLY A 322 -2.23 18.39 0.94
CA GLY A 322 -2.98 17.20 0.53
C GLY A 322 -4.42 17.25 1.04
N GLN A 323 -5.35 16.82 0.22
CA GLN A 323 -6.73 16.55 0.59
C GLN A 323 -7.09 15.13 0.15
N GLN A 324 -7.68 14.39 1.07
CA GLN A 324 -8.22 13.07 0.85
C GLN A 324 -9.66 13.08 1.31
N LEU A 325 -10.57 12.70 0.43
CA LEU A 325 -12.01 12.61 0.70
C LEU A 325 -12.47 11.21 0.32
N GLN A 326 -13.19 10.56 1.22
CA GLN A 326 -13.88 9.31 0.96
C GLN A 326 -15.35 9.46 1.31
N SER A 327 -16.22 8.95 0.47
CA SER A 327 -17.64 8.71 0.77
C SER A 327 -17.96 7.27 0.43
N PHE A 328 -18.55 6.53 1.34
CA PHE A 328 -18.99 5.17 1.02
C PHE A 328 -20.33 4.85 1.68
N ARG A 329 -21.01 3.90 1.09
CA ARG A 329 -22.22 3.26 1.63
C ARG A 329 -21.97 1.78 1.83
N ALA A 330 -22.33 1.27 3.01
CA ALA A 330 -22.38 -0.15 3.32
C ALA A 330 -23.83 -0.59 3.61
N ASP A 331 -24.19 -1.78 3.11
CA ASP A 331 -25.50 -2.37 3.34
C ASP A 331 -25.50 -3.22 4.61
N TYR A 332 -26.31 -2.82 5.59
CA TYR A 332 -26.48 -3.52 6.86
C TYR A 332 -27.82 -4.26 6.96
N THR A 333 -28.58 -4.32 5.87
CA THR A 333 -29.93 -4.90 5.85
C THR A 333 -29.91 -6.36 6.29
N ALA A 334 -28.99 -7.17 5.77
CA ALA A 334 -28.88 -8.58 6.15
C ALA A 334 -28.69 -8.79 7.65
N SER A 335 -27.96 -7.88 8.32
CA SER A 335 -27.62 -7.99 9.75
C SER A 335 -28.67 -7.40 10.68
N LEU A 336 -29.31 -6.31 10.29
CA LEU A 336 -30.11 -5.47 11.18
C LEU A 336 -31.60 -5.45 10.86
N SER A 337 -32.04 -5.85 9.68
CA SER A 337 -33.42 -5.77 9.22
C SER A 337 -34.39 -6.48 10.18
N ALA A 338 -34.05 -7.69 10.63
CA ALA A 338 -34.89 -8.46 11.54
C ALA A 338 -35.13 -7.75 12.90
N ALA A 339 -34.08 -7.09 13.41
CA ALA A 339 -34.15 -6.34 14.67
C ALA A 339 -34.93 -5.01 14.53
N LEU A 340 -35.02 -4.49 13.29
CA LEU A 340 -35.63 -3.19 12.98
C LEU A 340 -36.92 -3.34 12.16
N GLY A 341 -37.71 -4.39 12.47
CA GLY A 341 -39.05 -4.57 11.92
C GLY A 341 -39.11 -4.84 10.41
N GLY A 342 -38.04 -5.38 9.83
CA GLY A 342 -37.95 -5.68 8.40
C GLY A 342 -37.49 -4.49 7.55
N SER A 343 -37.07 -3.37 8.17
CA SER A 343 -36.56 -2.20 7.44
C SER A 343 -35.27 -2.51 6.68
N TYR A 344 -35.04 -1.82 5.58
CA TYR A 344 -33.71 -1.70 5.00
C TYR A 344 -32.81 -0.85 5.92
N VAL A 345 -31.56 -1.23 6.04
CA VAL A 345 -30.59 -0.55 6.91
C VAL A 345 -29.29 -0.34 6.18
N TYR A 346 -28.82 0.87 6.11
CA TYR A 346 -27.55 1.18 5.47
C TYR A 346 -26.76 2.24 6.26
N PHE A 347 -25.47 2.22 5.99
CA PHE A 347 -24.50 3.07 6.68
C PHE A 347 -23.77 3.92 5.66
N ASP A 348 -23.95 5.23 5.75
CA ASP A 348 -23.21 6.21 4.97
C ASP A 348 -22.07 6.78 5.82
N GLN A 349 -20.85 6.78 5.28
CA GLN A 349 -19.71 7.42 5.91
C GLN A 349 -19.04 8.40 4.94
N GLN A 350 -18.62 9.53 5.48
CA GLN A 350 -17.73 10.47 4.84
C GLN A 350 -16.49 10.67 5.73
N THR A 351 -15.31 10.50 5.14
CA THR A 351 -14.04 10.75 5.80
C THR A 351 -13.29 11.80 5.00
N GLU A 352 -12.89 12.87 5.65
CA GLU A 352 -12.07 13.91 5.05
C GLU A 352 -10.78 14.07 5.86
N ASN A 353 -9.64 14.13 5.17
CA ASN A 353 -8.37 14.53 5.73
C ASN A 353 -7.76 15.65 4.87
N ARG A 354 -7.37 16.75 5.53
CA ARG A 354 -6.61 17.86 4.93
C ARG A 354 -5.30 18.00 5.68
N LYS A 355 -4.20 17.88 4.96
CA LYS A 355 -2.85 17.89 5.53
C LYS A 355 -2.00 18.94 4.84
N TRP A 356 -1.39 19.81 5.64
CA TRP A 356 -0.37 20.73 5.20
C TRP A 356 0.97 20.34 5.84
N THR A 357 2.05 20.36 5.06
CA THR A 357 3.39 20.03 5.56
C THR A 357 4.43 21.02 5.06
N GLN A 358 5.41 21.28 5.90
CA GLN A 358 6.62 22.01 5.55
C GLN A 358 7.83 21.26 6.07
N GLU A 359 8.75 20.98 5.17
CA GLU A 359 10.08 20.48 5.52
C GLU A 359 11.15 21.45 5.02
N LEU A 360 12.10 21.74 5.88
CA LEU A 360 13.29 22.53 5.52
C LEU A 360 14.50 21.73 5.94
N ARG A 361 15.42 21.47 5.01
CA ARG A 361 16.63 20.70 5.28
C ARG A 361 17.87 21.29 4.62
N LEU A 362 18.99 21.17 5.29
CA LEU A 362 20.33 21.43 4.78
C LEU A 362 21.08 20.10 4.68
N SER A 363 21.78 19.87 3.59
CA SER A 363 22.61 18.69 3.38
C SER A 363 23.95 19.06 2.78
N SER A 364 25.03 18.36 3.19
CA SER A 364 26.32 18.47 2.53
C SER A 364 26.28 17.88 1.11
N ASN A 365 27.01 18.47 0.16
CA ASN A 365 27.16 18.00 -1.22
C ASN A 365 28.34 17.03 -1.35
N GLY A 366 28.39 16.01 -0.49
CA GLY A 366 29.52 15.10 -0.33
C GLY A 366 30.48 15.55 0.79
N GLY A 367 31.49 14.78 1.05
CA GLY A 367 32.53 15.03 2.06
C GLY A 367 33.40 13.81 2.25
N ASP A 368 34.72 14.02 2.36
CA ASP A 368 35.69 12.91 2.49
C ASP A 368 35.54 12.16 3.83
N LEU A 369 35.16 12.87 4.89
CA LEU A 369 35.04 12.30 6.24
C LEU A 369 33.59 12.19 6.71
N ILE A 370 32.75 13.19 6.42
CA ILE A 370 31.38 13.26 6.90
C ILE A 370 30.43 13.84 5.85
N GLU A 371 29.37 13.10 5.58
CA GLU A 371 28.18 13.62 4.92
C GLU A 371 27.09 13.81 5.96
N TRP A 372 26.38 14.93 5.90
CA TRP A 372 25.36 15.24 6.89
C TRP A 372 24.10 15.82 6.26
N LEU A 373 23.00 15.66 6.96
CA LEU A 373 21.71 16.27 6.68
C LEU A 373 21.09 16.69 8.02
N VAL A 374 20.57 17.91 8.09
CA VAL A 374 19.83 18.43 9.25
C VAL A 374 18.58 19.13 8.75
N GLY A 375 17.45 18.93 9.45
CA GLY A 375 16.20 19.54 9.03
C GLY A 375 15.19 19.73 10.15
N GLY A 376 14.17 20.51 9.80
CA GLY A 376 12.96 20.74 10.58
C GLY A 376 11.74 20.35 9.77
N TYR A 377 10.74 19.83 10.46
CA TYR A 377 9.47 19.40 9.87
C TYR A 377 8.30 19.91 10.68
N TYR A 378 7.27 20.38 9.98
CA TYR A 378 6.00 20.74 10.56
C TYR A 378 4.86 20.14 9.76
N THR A 379 3.84 19.60 10.43
CA THR A 379 2.58 19.20 9.80
C THR A 379 1.38 19.66 10.61
N HIS A 380 0.32 20.00 9.90
CA HIS A 380 -0.99 20.30 10.45
C HIS A 380 -2.05 19.54 9.65
N GLU A 381 -2.82 18.68 10.34
CA GLU A 381 -3.87 17.89 9.75
C GLU A 381 -5.23 18.26 10.36
N LYS A 382 -6.26 18.26 9.53
CA LYS A 382 -7.66 18.34 9.93
C LYS A 382 -8.38 17.11 9.39
N GLY A 383 -8.87 16.27 10.31
CA GLY A 383 -9.65 15.08 10.00
C GLY A 383 -11.14 15.30 10.36
N ARG A 384 -12.02 14.76 9.55
CA ARG A 384 -13.44 14.65 9.85
C ARG A 384 -13.93 13.27 9.45
N ILE A 385 -14.70 12.63 10.34
CA ILE A 385 -15.49 11.43 10.06
C ILE A 385 -16.93 11.76 10.38
N PHE A 386 -17.79 11.65 9.37
CA PHE A 386 -19.24 11.72 9.52
C PHE A 386 -19.82 10.35 9.18
N GLN A 387 -20.66 9.81 10.06
CA GLN A 387 -21.29 8.51 9.92
C GLN A 387 -22.78 8.65 10.17
N ASN A 388 -23.59 8.01 9.35
CA ASN A 388 -25.05 7.99 9.50
C ASN A 388 -25.57 6.59 9.20
N LEU A 389 -26.06 5.92 10.22
CA LEU A 389 -26.82 4.69 10.10
C LEU A 389 -28.30 5.02 9.89
N LYS A 390 -28.81 4.69 8.72
CA LYS A 390 -30.16 5.02 8.29
C LYS A 390 -31.03 3.79 8.17
N THR A 391 -32.32 3.99 8.45
CA THR A 391 -33.37 3.01 8.17
C THR A 391 -34.26 3.51 7.04
N ALA A 392 -34.68 2.61 6.17
CA ALA A 392 -35.53 2.90 5.03
C ALA A 392 -36.76 1.98 5.00
N VAL A 393 -37.77 2.35 4.24
CA VAL A 393 -38.99 1.55 4.06
C VAL A 393 -38.59 0.14 3.63
N PRO A 394 -39.16 -0.92 4.26
CA PRO A 394 -38.99 -2.30 3.81
C PRO A 394 -39.34 -2.39 2.33
N GLY A 395 -38.35 -2.69 1.51
CA GLY A 395 -38.52 -2.57 0.08
C GLY A 395 -38.99 -3.85 -0.59
N THR A 396 -39.49 -3.70 -1.80
CA THR A 396 -39.50 -4.79 -2.77
C THR A 396 -38.03 -5.04 -3.16
N PRO A 397 -37.57 -6.27 -3.26
CA PRO A 397 -36.23 -6.59 -3.79
C PRO A 397 -35.98 -5.83 -5.10
N GLY A 398 -34.82 -5.15 -5.17
CA GLY A 398 -34.47 -4.35 -6.35
C GLY A 398 -34.89 -2.88 -6.31
N VAL A 399 -35.36 -2.36 -5.20
CA VAL A 399 -35.57 -0.90 -5.05
C VAL A 399 -34.23 -0.20 -4.94
N LEU A 400 -33.78 0.41 -6.02
CA LEU A 400 -32.45 1.05 -6.13
C LEU A 400 -32.30 2.32 -5.30
N ASN A 401 -33.42 2.96 -4.91
CA ASN A 401 -33.43 4.16 -4.08
C ASN A 401 -34.39 3.94 -2.90
N PRO A 402 -33.88 3.49 -1.75
CA PRO A 402 -34.71 3.33 -0.56
C PRO A 402 -35.30 4.69 -0.12
N ILE A 403 -36.54 4.66 0.36
CA ILE A 403 -37.17 5.83 0.96
C ILE A 403 -36.80 5.86 2.44
N ASP A 404 -35.99 6.82 2.84
CA ASP A 404 -35.57 6.98 4.22
C ASP A 404 -36.77 7.22 5.15
N LEU A 405 -36.72 6.61 6.35
CA LEU A 405 -37.69 6.94 7.39
C LEU A 405 -37.41 8.38 7.87
N PRO A 406 -38.45 9.10 8.27
CA PRO A 406 -38.33 10.53 8.57
C PRO A 406 -37.70 10.83 9.94
N PHE A 407 -36.70 10.05 10.34
CA PHE A 407 -35.93 10.26 11.55
C PHE A 407 -34.50 9.74 11.40
N GLU A 408 -33.56 10.37 12.08
CA GLU A 408 -32.19 9.91 12.14
C GLU A 408 -32.09 8.74 13.13
N PHE A 409 -31.60 7.59 12.66
CA PHE A 409 -31.46 6.41 13.51
C PHE A 409 -30.18 6.48 14.36
N ALA A 410 -29.02 6.73 13.74
CA ALA A 410 -27.78 6.99 14.47
C ALA A 410 -26.86 7.88 13.64
N VAL A 411 -26.49 9.01 14.18
CA VAL A 411 -25.53 9.94 13.58
C VAL A 411 -24.32 10.09 14.48
N PHE A 412 -23.14 10.03 13.87
CA PHE A 412 -21.87 10.25 14.55
C PHE A 412 -21.00 11.21 13.73
N ASN A 413 -20.43 12.19 14.39
CA ASN A 413 -19.48 13.15 13.80
C ASN A 413 -18.24 13.24 14.69
N LEU A 414 -17.06 13.13 14.09
CA LEU A 414 -15.77 13.29 14.75
C LEU A 414 -14.96 14.32 13.95
N ASP A 415 -14.69 15.47 14.56
CA ASP A 415 -13.76 16.46 14.06
C ASP A 415 -12.44 16.35 14.82
N SER A 416 -11.32 16.24 14.12
CA SER A 416 -10.02 16.06 14.73
C SER A 416 -8.96 16.99 14.15
N ARG A 417 -7.92 17.27 14.95
CA ARG A 417 -6.72 18.00 14.52
C ARG A 417 -5.49 17.27 15.04
N TYR A 418 -4.48 17.19 14.18
CA TYR A 418 -3.15 16.70 14.52
C TYR A 418 -2.11 17.74 14.12
N GLU A 419 -1.15 17.98 14.99
CA GLU A 419 0.00 18.84 14.75
C GLU A 419 1.27 18.13 15.18
N GLU A 420 2.31 18.21 14.37
CA GLU A 420 3.65 17.72 14.73
C GLU A 420 4.69 18.78 14.35
N VAL A 421 5.63 19.01 15.29
CA VAL A 421 6.88 19.75 15.06
C VAL A 421 8.01 18.79 15.34
N ALA A 422 8.98 18.69 14.43
CA ALA A 422 10.13 17.82 14.63
C ALA A 422 11.43 18.45 14.12
N GLY A 423 12.51 18.13 14.80
CA GLY A 423 13.89 18.35 14.35
C GLY A 423 14.56 17.00 14.10
N PHE A 424 15.31 16.88 13.01
CA PHE A 424 16.01 15.65 12.65
C PHE A 424 17.39 15.91 12.07
N ALA A 425 18.26 14.93 12.23
CA ALA A 425 19.60 14.93 11.67
C ALA A 425 20.00 13.52 11.24
N ASN A 426 20.78 13.42 10.18
CA ASN A 426 21.46 12.22 9.74
C ASN A 426 22.90 12.54 9.38
N ALA A 427 23.84 11.64 9.68
CA ALA A 427 25.24 11.78 9.33
C ALA A 427 25.83 10.44 8.93
N THR A 428 26.56 10.41 7.82
CA THR A 428 27.37 9.27 7.39
C THR A 428 28.83 9.62 7.62
N LEU A 429 29.51 8.86 8.48
CA LEU A 429 30.93 8.99 8.79
C LEU A 429 31.71 8.00 7.93
N HIS A 430 32.58 8.51 7.07
CA HIS A 430 33.50 7.72 6.24
C HIS A 430 34.82 7.50 6.98
N LEU A 431 34.85 6.47 7.86
CA LEU A 431 36.00 6.21 8.74
C LEU A 431 37.19 5.60 7.99
N SER A 432 36.91 4.96 6.86
CA SER A 432 37.90 4.45 5.90
C SER A 432 37.26 4.24 4.53
N PRO A 433 38.04 4.02 3.47
CA PRO A 433 37.49 3.73 2.13
C PRO A 433 36.54 2.52 2.08
N TRP A 434 36.62 1.62 3.08
CA TRP A 434 35.84 0.39 3.16
C TRP A 434 34.85 0.35 4.32
N PHE A 435 34.79 1.40 5.18
CA PHE A 435 33.92 1.37 6.37
C PHE A 435 33.26 2.72 6.64
N ASP A 436 31.94 2.71 6.65
CA ASP A 436 31.09 3.84 7.00
C ASP A 436 30.24 3.53 8.23
N ILE A 437 29.79 4.58 8.93
CA ILE A 437 28.72 4.50 9.94
C ILE A 437 27.67 5.56 9.61
N ASP A 438 26.43 5.13 9.40
CA ASP A 438 25.29 6.04 9.28
C ASP A 438 24.59 6.19 10.62
N LEU A 439 24.31 7.44 11.02
CA LEU A 439 23.70 7.82 12.28
C LEU A 439 22.52 8.73 12.02
N GLY A 440 21.37 8.43 12.56
CA GLY A 440 20.17 9.25 12.43
C GLY A 440 19.46 9.48 13.76
N GLY A 441 18.87 10.65 13.92
CA GLY A 441 18.05 11.00 15.06
C GLY A 441 16.94 11.99 14.71
N ARG A 442 15.76 11.81 15.30
CA ARG A 442 14.62 12.74 15.21
C ARG A 442 13.95 12.87 16.55
N TYR A 443 13.67 14.10 16.95
CA TYR A 443 12.81 14.42 18.08
C TYR A 443 11.53 15.07 17.55
N SER A 444 10.39 14.46 17.86
CA SER A 444 9.05 14.92 17.46
C SER A 444 8.20 15.23 18.68
N HIS A 445 7.55 16.38 18.65
CA HIS A 445 6.44 16.72 19.53
C HIS A 445 5.15 16.71 18.71
N ASN A 446 4.19 15.90 19.11
CA ASN A 446 2.86 15.88 18.49
C ASN A 446 1.75 16.16 19.48
N SER A 447 0.67 16.74 18.97
CA SER A 447 -0.54 16.99 19.74
C SER A 447 -1.78 16.70 18.91
N GLN A 448 -2.79 16.13 19.55
CA GLN A 448 -4.06 15.83 18.92
C GLN A 448 -5.22 16.38 19.75
N ARG A 449 -6.29 16.78 19.05
CA ARG A 449 -7.55 17.20 19.65
C ARG A 449 -8.69 16.63 18.84
N ALA A 450 -9.76 16.23 19.52
CA ALA A 450 -10.97 15.77 18.86
C ALA A 450 -12.22 16.26 19.60
N THR A 451 -13.28 16.46 18.83
CA THR A 451 -14.64 16.71 19.30
C THR A 451 -15.55 15.68 18.66
N GLN A 452 -16.31 14.98 19.48
CA GLN A 452 -17.28 13.99 19.06
C GLN A 452 -18.69 14.52 19.28
N ALA A 453 -19.56 14.36 18.29
CA ALA A 453 -20.98 14.65 18.40
C ALA A 453 -21.79 13.43 17.94
N THR A 454 -22.88 13.13 18.66
CA THR A 454 -23.83 12.07 18.30
C THR A 454 -25.24 12.61 18.27
N ASP A 455 -26.08 11.96 17.47
CA ASP A 455 -27.52 12.23 17.42
C ASP A 455 -28.31 10.98 16.99
N GLY A 456 -29.62 11.04 17.02
CA GLY A 456 -30.50 9.99 16.57
C GLY A 456 -31.05 9.10 17.69
N VAL A 457 -32.03 8.27 17.31
CA VAL A 457 -32.79 7.45 18.25
C VAL A 457 -31.94 6.44 19.02
N LEU A 458 -30.91 5.87 18.33
CA LEU A 458 -30.03 4.85 18.91
C LEU A 458 -28.97 5.48 19.83
N LEU A 459 -28.35 6.58 19.42
CA LEU A 459 -27.19 7.17 20.09
C LEU A 459 -27.57 8.31 21.05
N GLY A 460 -28.73 8.97 20.84
CA GLY A 460 -29.07 10.18 21.52
C GLY A 460 -28.18 11.38 21.11
N THR A 461 -28.63 12.57 21.52
CA THR A 461 -27.90 13.82 21.25
C THR A 461 -26.88 14.09 22.34
N ALA A 462 -25.60 14.05 22.02
CA ALA A 462 -24.51 14.38 22.95
C ALA A 462 -23.31 14.99 22.20
N VAL A 463 -22.54 15.80 22.95
CA VAL A 463 -21.25 16.34 22.45
C VAL A 463 -20.20 16.07 23.53
N ILE A 464 -19.11 15.45 23.12
CA ILE A 464 -17.91 15.26 23.94
C ILE A 464 -16.81 16.10 23.32
N ASP A 465 -16.47 17.18 23.99
CA ASP A 465 -15.42 18.12 23.54
C ASP A 465 -14.16 17.98 24.40
N GLY A 466 -13.06 18.49 23.87
CA GLY A 466 -11.80 18.58 24.61
C GLY A 466 -11.03 17.27 24.76
N LEU A 467 -11.35 16.24 23.97
CA LEU A 467 -10.51 15.05 23.87
C LEU A 467 -9.11 15.44 23.37
N ARG A 468 -8.05 15.09 24.10
CA ARG A 468 -6.67 15.54 23.82
C ARG A 468 -5.65 14.48 24.13
N SER A 469 -4.60 14.42 23.31
CA SER A 469 -3.35 13.72 23.62
C SER A 469 -2.15 14.57 23.17
N SER A 470 -1.01 14.33 23.77
CA SER A 470 0.25 15.02 23.39
C SER A 470 1.43 14.14 23.78
N ASP A 471 2.32 13.89 22.82
CA ASP A 471 3.45 13.00 22.99
C ASP A 471 4.76 13.63 22.54
N ASN A 472 5.85 13.23 23.19
CA ASN A 472 7.22 13.52 22.79
C ASN A 472 7.90 12.20 22.45
N VAL A 473 8.43 12.07 21.26
CA VAL A 473 9.03 10.82 20.81
C VAL A 473 10.40 11.07 20.20
N PHE A 474 11.38 10.29 20.64
CA PHE A 474 12.71 10.25 20.04
C PHE A 474 12.89 8.95 19.25
N THR A 475 13.14 9.08 17.94
CA THR A 475 13.49 7.97 17.06
C THR A 475 14.95 8.12 16.62
N TRP A 476 15.62 7.01 16.41
CA TRP A 476 17.04 6.98 16.06
C TRP A 476 17.37 5.77 15.19
N SER A 477 18.50 5.85 14.49
CA SER A 477 19.08 4.74 13.74
C SER A 477 20.58 4.79 13.78
N VAL A 478 21.20 3.61 13.78
CA VAL A 478 22.65 3.41 13.67
C VAL A 478 22.88 2.29 12.68
N ALA A 479 23.72 2.53 11.67
CA ALA A 479 24.01 1.54 10.65
C ALA A 479 25.48 1.56 10.23
N PRO A 480 26.36 0.74 10.85
CA PRO A 480 27.70 0.45 10.33
C PRO A 480 27.60 -0.32 9.01
N LYS A 481 28.45 0.03 8.05
CA LYS A 481 28.53 -0.53 6.71
C LYS A 481 29.96 -0.81 6.30
N VAL A 482 30.22 -2.03 5.83
CA VAL A 482 31.49 -2.44 5.22
C VAL A 482 31.31 -2.52 3.71
N LYS A 483 32.15 -1.83 2.96
CA LYS A 483 32.15 -1.80 1.49
C LYS A 483 33.21 -2.74 0.94
N PHE A 484 32.84 -3.57 -0.03
CA PHE A 484 33.72 -4.43 -0.81
C PHE A 484 33.86 -3.86 -2.22
N GLY A 485 34.66 -2.79 -2.33
CA GLY A 485 34.74 -1.98 -3.54
C GLY A 485 33.45 -1.21 -3.80
N ARG A 486 33.10 -1.04 -5.09
CA ARG A 486 31.85 -0.39 -5.54
C ARG A 486 30.69 -1.36 -5.76
N GLN A 487 30.95 -2.65 -5.65
CA GLN A 487 30.04 -3.71 -6.12
C GLN A 487 29.31 -4.42 -4.99
N ALA A 488 29.77 -4.30 -3.75
CA ALA A 488 29.09 -4.96 -2.65
C ALA A 488 29.24 -4.22 -1.33
N SER A 489 28.24 -4.39 -0.47
CA SER A 489 28.25 -3.87 0.90
C SER A 489 27.57 -4.86 1.87
N LEU A 490 28.10 -4.92 3.07
CA LEU A 490 27.50 -5.59 4.23
C LEU A 490 27.19 -4.53 5.28
N TYR A 491 25.98 -4.51 5.81
CA TYR A 491 25.59 -3.57 6.84
C TYR A 491 24.90 -4.27 8.00
N ALA A 492 24.97 -3.65 9.17
CA ALA A 492 24.05 -3.90 10.26
C ALA A 492 23.28 -2.61 10.54
N ARG A 493 22.02 -2.71 10.95
CA ARG A 493 21.18 -1.55 11.25
C ARG A 493 20.34 -1.81 12.49
N VAL A 494 20.33 -0.85 13.41
CA VAL A 494 19.34 -0.78 14.48
C VAL A 494 18.56 0.51 14.31
N ALA A 495 17.23 0.42 14.28
CA ALA A 495 16.40 1.59 14.07
C ALA A 495 15.11 1.53 14.88
N LYS A 496 14.68 2.69 15.39
CA LYS A 496 13.43 2.86 16.12
C LYS A 496 12.42 3.66 15.28
N GLY A 497 11.18 3.17 15.22
CA GLY A 497 10.02 3.86 14.65
C GLY A 497 8.90 3.98 15.66
N TYR A 498 7.91 4.82 15.38
CA TYR A 498 6.74 4.97 16.23
C TYR A 498 5.48 5.29 15.42
N ARG A 499 4.34 5.04 16.03
CA ARG A 499 3.04 5.53 15.60
C ARG A 499 2.45 6.37 16.73
N PRO A 500 1.88 7.57 16.44
CA PRO A 500 1.35 8.45 17.48
C PRO A 500 0.23 7.79 18.26
N GLY A 501 0.14 8.10 19.55
CA GLY A 501 -1.06 7.90 20.33
C GLY A 501 -2.17 8.83 19.87
N GLY A 502 -3.29 8.83 20.58
CA GLY A 502 -4.41 9.71 20.22
C GLY A 502 -5.55 9.69 21.25
N PRO A 503 -6.49 10.61 21.11
CA PRO A 503 -7.76 10.51 21.83
C PRO A 503 -8.61 9.41 21.23
N ASN A 504 -9.33 8.69 22.11
CA ASN A 504 -10.30 7.69 21.70
C ASN A 504 -11.66 8.31 21.37
N VAL A 505 -12.39 7.63 20.50
CA VAL A 505 -13.82 7.79 20.36
C VAL A 505 -14.48 7.17 21.59
N ILE A 506 -15.30 7.93 22.30
CA ILE A 506 -15.99 7.46 23.52
C ILE A 506 -17.43 7.09 23.16
N PRO A 507 -17.78 5.79 23.12
CA PRO A 507 -19.15 5.36 22.86
C PRO A 507 -20.10 5.86 23.98
N ILE A 508 -21.30 6.27 23.61
CA ILE A 508 -22.32 6.65 24.59
C ILE A 508 -22.67 5.43 25.45
N GLY A 509 -22.77 5.63 26.77
CA GLY A 509 -23.00 4.54 27.71
C GLY A 509 -21.75 3.69 27.98
N SER A 510 -20.57 4.13 27.58
CA SER A 510 -19.33 3.46 27.95
C SER A 510 -19.19 3.33 29.47
N PRO A 511 -18.69 2.18 29.97
CA PRO A 511 -18.45 1.98 31.39
C PRO A 511 -17.47 3.04 31.94
N PRO A 512 -17.58 3.39 33.22
CA PRO A 512 -16.53 4.16 33.88
C PRO A 512 -15.17 3.48 33.73
N GLY A 513 -14.14 4.24 33.31
CA GLY A 513 -12.81 3.71 33.07
C GLY A 513 -12.53 3.32 31.61
N THR A 514 -13.46 3.49 30.68
CA THR A 514 -13.17 3.39 29.26
C THR A 514 -12.02 4.35 28.89
N PRO A 515 -10.91 3.89 28.28
CA PRO A 515 -9.78 4.74 27.98
C PRO A 515 -10.16 5.91 27.09
N THR A 516 -9.88 7.14 27.53
CA THR A 516 -10.13 8.36 26.75
C THR A 516 -9.01 8.68 25.79
N THR A 517 -7.86 8.04 25.95
CA THR A 517 -6.66 8.15 25.10
C THR A 517 -6.00 6.79 24.95
N PHE A 518 -5.20 6.67 23.95
CA PHE A 518 -4.26 5.57 23.77
C PHE A 518 -2.85 6.15 23.51
N GLU A 519 -1.84 5.43 23.96
CA GLU A 519 -0.43 5.84 23.90
C GLU A 519 0.21 5.52 22.55
N PRO A 520 1.35 6.14 22.20
CA PRO A 520 2.17 5.74 21.06
C PRO A 520 2.64 4.29 21.19
N ASP A 521 2.68 3.57 20.07
CA ASP A 521 3.39 2.31 19.99
C ASP A 521 4.74 2.47 19.27
N THR A 522 5.69 1.60 19.60
CA THR A 522 7.06 1.71 19.10
C THR A 522 7.59 0.37 18.60
N VAL A 523 8.38 0.45 17.53
CA VAL A 523 9.10 -0.69 16.96
C VAL A 523 10.59 -0.41 17.05
N THR A 524 11.37 -1.41 17.51
CA THR A 524 12.82 -1.44 17.38
C THR A 524 13.20 -2.62 16.48
N SER A 525 13.89 -2.34 15.38
CA SER A 525 14.33 -3.35 14.42
C SER A 525 15.84 -3.49 14.42
N TYR A 526 16.32 -4.73 14.45
CA TYR A 526 17.71 -5.13 14.30
C TYR A 526 17.84 -5.89 12.98
N GLU A 527 18.71 -5.43 12.11
CA GLU A 527 18.85 -5.96 10.75
C GLU A 527 20.35 -6.15 10.41
N ILE A 528 20.64 -7.23 9.72
CA ILE A 528 21.93 -7.45 9.03
C ILE A 528 21.60 -7.73 7.58
N GLY A 529 22.22 -6.99 6.66
CA GLY A 529 21.94 -7.15 5.23
C GLY A 529 23.19 -7.06 4.37
N PHE A 530 23.11 -7.74 3.25
CA PHE A 530 24.13 -7.77 2.21
C PHE A 530 23.54 -7.30 0.89
N LYS A 531 24.27 -6.49 0.14
CA LYS A 531 23.97 -6.08 -1.23
C LYS A 531 25.18 -6.30 -2.10
N GLY A 532 24.97 -6.82 -3.30
CA GLY A 532 26.07 -7.08 -4.21
C GLY A 532 25.65 -7.17 -5.67
N ASP A 533 26.49 -6.61 -6.53
CA ASP A 533 26.39 -6.68 -7.98
C ASP A 533 27.66 -7.30 -8.54
N THR A 534 27.56 -8.07 -9.62
CA THR A 534 28.73 -8.42 -10.43
C THR A 534 29.25 -7.19 -11.17
N ALA A 535 30.53 -7.19 -11.55
CA ALA A 535 31.17 -6.05 -12.24
C ALA A 535 30.47 -5.68 -13.55
N ASP A 536 29.95 -6.67 -14.25
CA ASP A 536 29.19 -6.55 -15.50
C ASP A 536 27.67 -6.41 -15.27
N ARG A 537 27.24 -6.36 -13.99
CA ARG A 537 25.83 -6.32 -13.57
C ARG A 537 24.96 -7.45 -14.14
N SER A 538 25.59 -8.55 -14.51
CA SER A 538 24.87 -9.77 -14.94
C SER A 538 24.11 -10.42 -13.78
N ALA A 539 24.52 -10.18 -12.54
CA ALA A 539 23.83 -10.64 -11.35
C ALA A 539 23.82 -9.57 -10.26
N SER A 540 22.68 -9.42 -9.61
CA SER A 540 22.53 -8.62 -8.40
C SER A 540 21.82 -9.40 -7.31
N ILE A 541 22.19 -9.17 -6.05
CA ILE A 541 21.57 -9.78 -4.88
C ILE A 541 21.44 -8.79 -3.75
N GLU A 542 20.30 -8.82 -3.10
CA GLU A 542 20.05 -8.19 -1.80
C GLU A 542 19.51 -9.25 -0.85
N ALA A 543 20.10 -9.37 0.34
CA ALA A 543 19.65 -10.29 1.39
C ALA A 543 19.67 -9.58 2.74
N ALA A 544 18.68 -9.84 3.58
CA ALA A 544 18.61 -9.32 4.93
C ALA A 544 17.99 -10.35 5.88
N ILE A 545 18.50 -10.38 7.11
CA ILE A 545 17.86 -11.03 8.25
C ILE A 545 17.52 -9.97 9.28
N TYR A 546 16.39 -10.09 9.96
CA TYR A 546 15.95 -9.10 10.91
C TYR A 546 15.17 -9.69 12.08
N HIS A 547 15.27 -8.98 13.19
CA HIS A 547 14.47 -9.17 14.40
C HIS A 547 13.79 -7.83 14.71
N ILE A 548 12.49 -7.87 15.02
CA ILE A 548 11.70 -6.69 15.36
C ILE A 548 11.00 -6.93 16.69
N ASP A 549 11.24 -6.02 17.65
CA ASP A 549 10.46 -5.89 18.87
C ASP A 549 9.42 -4.77 18.69
N TRP A 550 8.15 -5.09 18.93
CA TRP A 550 7.04 -4.15 18.86
C TRP A 550 6.35 -4.08 20.23
N SER A 551 6.36 -2.89 20.83
CA SER A 551 5.86 -2.63 22.19
C SER A 551 4.65 -1.71 22.18
N ASP A 552 3.80 -1.85 23.20
CA ASP A 552 2.63 -1.02 23.47
C ASP A 552 1.63 -0.95 22.30
N ILE A 553 1.44 -2.08 21.62
CA ILE A 553 0.71 -2.18 20.37
C ILE A 553 -0.69 -1.56 20.48
N GLN A 554 -1.01 -0.67 19.53
CA GLN A 554 -2.36 -0.13 19.38
C GLN A 554 -3.26 -1.18 18.72
N LEU A 555 -4.24 -1.67 19.44
CA LEU A 555 -5.20 -2.69 19.02
C LEU A 555 -6.59 -2.06 18.91
N ALA A 556 -7.34 -2.48 17.88
CA ALA A 556 -8.76 -2.20 17.82
C ALA A 556 -9.51 -3.13 18.78
N ALA A 557 -10.23 -2.56 19.72
CA ALA A 557 -11.06 -3.26 20.69
C ALA A 557 -12.52 -2.88 20.49
N VAL A 558 -13.46 -3.71 20.95
CA VAL A 558 -14.89 -3.43 20.88
C VAL A 558 -15.43 -3.26 22.30
N VAL A 559 -15.88 -2.05 22.63
CA VAL A 559 -16.52 -1.72 23.89
C VAL A 559 -17.96 -1.29 23.61
N ASN A 560 -18.94 -1.97 24.20
CA ASN A 560 -20.39 -1.72 23.98
C ASN A 560 -20.78 -1.62 22.49
N GLY A 561 -20.10 -2.37 21.63
CA GLY A 561 -20.40 -2.38 20.20
C GLY A 561 -19.67 -1.35 19.36
N PHE A 562 -18.85 -0.53 19.95
CA PHE A 562 -18.10 0.51 19.25
C PHE A 562 -16.61 0.20 19.30
N GLY A 563 -15.93 0.48 18.17
CA GLY A 563 -14.49 0.35 18.08
C GLY A 563 -13.78 1.44 18.89
N VAL A 564 -12.89 1.04 19.78
CA VAL A 564 -11.94 1.90 20.50
C VAL A 564 -10.53 1.40 20.26
N ASN A 565 -9.54 2.27 20.41
CA ASN A 565 -8.15 1.85 20.40
C ASN A 565 -7.68 1.65 21.85
N VAL A 566 -6.98 0.56 22.08
CA VAL A 566 -6.34 0.26 23.36
C VAL A 566 -4.86 -0.08 23.10
N ASN A 567 -4.01 0.26 24.07
CA ASN A 567 -2.66 -0.27 24.09
C ASN A 567 -2.68 -1.60 24.84
N GLY A 568 -1.96 -2.56 24.36
CA GLY A 568 -1.82 -3.82 25.04
C GLY A 568 -1.06 -4.83 24.20
N ALA A 569 -0.41 -5.74 24.89
CA ALA A 569 0.47 -6.73 24.32
C ALA A 569 1.70 -6.14 23.62
N SER A 570 2.61 -7.01 23.29
CA SER A 570 3.79 -6.78 22.49
C SER A 570 3.86 -7.86 21.42
N ALA A 571 4.65 -7.66 20.39
CA ALA A 571 4.86 -8.67 19.37
C ALA A 571 6.34 -8.72 18.97
N LYS A 572 6.73 -9.84 18.37
CA LYS A 572 8.05 -10.05 17.80
C LYS A 572 7.92 -10.54 16.36
N VAL A 573 8.84 -10.10 15.53
CA VAL A 573 8.95 -10.61 14.16
C VAL A 573 10.38 -11.04 13.91
N ASP A 574 10.56 -12.31 13.59
CA ASP A 574 11.81 -12.86 13.07
C ASP A 574 11.65 -13.11 11.58
N GLY A 575 12.59 -12.60 10.78
CA GLY A 575 12.43 -12.71 9.34
C GLY A 575 13.72 -12.71 8.54
N ALA A 576 13.59 -13.14 7.30
CA ALA A 576 14.64 -13.11 6.29
C ALA A 576 14.07 -12.75 4.92
N GLU A 577 14.81 -12.00 4.15
CA GLU A 577 14.44 -11.57 2.81
C GLU A 577 15.62 -11.75 1.86
N ILE A 578 15.34 -12.22 0.66
CA ILE A 578 16.31 -12.32 -0.44
C ILE A 578 15.64 -11.80 -1.71
N ALA A 579 16.33 -10.93 -2.43
CA ALA A 579 15.98 -10.54 -3.78
C ALA A 579 17.21 -10.73 -4.67
N ALA A 580 17.06 -11.41 -5.79
CA ALA A 580 18.14 -11.62 -6.76
C ALA A 580 17.63 -11.39 -8.15
N THR A 581 18.47 -10.78 -9.00
CA THR A 581 18.24 -10.61 -10.43
C THR A 581 19.42 -11.15 -11.20
N LEU A 582 19.15 -11.95 -12.22
CA LEU A 582 20.15 -12.56 -13.10
C LEU A 582 19.89 -12.16 -14.55
N ARG A 583 20.94 -11.83 -15.27
CA ARG A 583 20.97 -11.54 -16.71
C ARG A 583 22.00 -12.45 -17.40
N PRO A 584 21.71 -13.76 -17.47
CA PRO A 584 22.70 -14.77 -17.89
C PRO A 584 23.07 -14.69 -19.38
N ILE A 585 22.19 -14.16 -20.20
CA ILE A 585 22.36 -13.92 -21.63
C ILE A 585 21.71 -12.60 -22.02
N ALA A 586 22.12 -12.02 -23.13
CA ALA A 586 21.51 -10.81 -23.66
C ALA A 586 20.00 -10.99 -23.84
N GLY A 587 19.24 -10.03 -23.39
CA GLY A 587 17.77 -10.02 -23.45
C GLY A 587 17.04 -10.84 -22.37
N LEU A 588 17.69 -11.72 -21.61
CA LEU A 588 17.05 -12.47 -20.54
C LEU A 588 17.29 -11.81 -19.18
N THR A 589 16.22 -11.42 -18.52
CA THR A 589 16.25 -10.99 -17.12
C THR A 589 15.37 -11.92 -16.30
N ALA A 590 15.94 -12.55 -15.28
CA ALA A 590 15.22 -13.37 -14.33
C ALA A 590 15.39 -12.78 -12.92
N SER A 591 14.30 -12.61 -12.19
CA SER A 591 14.34 -12.13 -10.81
C SER A 591 13.55 -13.05 -9.88
N ILE A 592 14.04 -13.17 -8.66
CA ILE A 592 13.34 -13.89 -7.58
C ILE A 592 13.41 -13.05 -6.32
N GLY A 593 12.31 -12.98 -5.62
CA GLY A 593 12.21 -12.41 -4.28
C GLY A 593 11.55 -13.41 -3.35
N VAL A 594 12.12 -13.59 -2.17
CA VAL A 594 11.61 -14.47 -1.11
C VAL A 594 11.58 -13.70 0.19
N ALA A 595 10.47 -13.78 0.91
CA ALA A 595 10.35 -13.28 2.27
C ALA A 595 9.87 -14.41 3.20
N TYR A 596 10.52 -14.51 4.34
CA TYR A 596 10.09 -15.30 5.48
C TYR A 596 9.79 -14.37 6.64
N ASN A 597 8.61 -14.51 7.28
CA ASN A 597 8.20 -13.74 8.44
C ASN A 597 7.54 -14.65 9.48
N ASP A 598 8.10 -14.75 10.68
CA ASP A 598 7.41 -15.31 11.83
C ASP A 598 7.03 -14.19 12.81
N ALA A 599 5.85 -13.60 12.59
CA ALA A 599 5.33 -12.48 13.35
C ALA A 599 4.29 -12.97 14.36
N ARG A 600 4.53 -12.77 15.66
CA ARG A 600 3.70 -13.31 16.74
C ARG A 600 3.57 -12.36 17.90
N LEU A 601 2.43 -12.43 18.59
CA LEU A 601 2.27 -11.82 19.91
C LEU A 601 3.26 -12.42 20.90
N SER A 602 3.91 -11.59 21.70
CA SER A 602 4.79 -12.00 22.79
C SER A 602 4.10 -11.97 24.17
N ASP A 603 2.94 -11.36 24.24
CA ASP A 603 2.09 -11.27 25.42
C ASP A 603 0.62 -11.49 25.06
N ASP A 604 -0.21 -11.81 26.06
CA ASP A 604 -1.65 -11.95 25.89
C ASP A 604 -2.30 -10.56 25.72
N THR A 605 -3.34 -10.50 24.90
CA THR A 605 -4.18 -9.29 24.75
C THR A 605 -5.33 -9.30 25.76
N ASP A 606 -6.14 -8.24 25.81
CA ASP A 606 -7.37 -8.24 26.57
C ASP A 606 -8.29 -9.39 26.08
N PRO A 607 -8.69 -10.31 26.98
CA PRO A 607 -9.40 -11.52 26.60
C PRO A 607 -10.83 -11.26 26.07
N VAL A 608 -11.43 -10.13 26.41
CA VAL A 608 -12.80 -9.78 26.00
C VAL A 608 -12.78 -8.91 24.75
N ALA A 609 -11.86 -7.95 24.70
CA ALA A 609 -11.81 -6.95 23.65
C ALA A 609 -11.13 -7.46 22.37
N VAL A 610 -10.14 -8.37 22.50
CA VAL A 610 -9.35 -8.89 21.37
C VAL A 610 -9.28 -10.42 21.39
N GLY A 611 -9.02 -11.01 22.55
CA GLY A 611 -9.01 -12.47 22.77
C GLY A 611 -7.79 -13.21 22.23
N ALA A 612 -6.80 -12.51 21.67
CA ALA A 612 -5.58 -13.15 21.18
C ALA A 612 -4.59 -13.38 22.31
N VAL A 613 -3.84 -14.49 22.24
CA VAL A 613 -2.90 -14.89 23.28
C VAL A 613 -1.47 -14.92 22.75
N LYS A 614 -0.52 -14.95 23.66
CA LYS A 614 0.90 -15.11 23.36
C LYS A 614 1.15 -16.28 22.39
N GLY A 615 1.90 -16.01 21.33
CA GLY A 615 2.21 -16.98 20.27
C GLY A 615 1.25 -16.94 19.09
N ASP A 616 0.11 -16.26 19.18
CA ASP A 616 -0.78 -16.09 18.03
C ASP A 616 -0.10 -15.27 16.92
N PRO A 617 -0.27 -15.70 15.66
CA PRO A 617 0.33 -14.99 14.53
C PRO A 617 -0.36 -13.64 14.28
N LEU A 618 0.40 -12.63 13.93
CA LEU A 618 -0.15 -11.34 13.53
C LEU A 618 -0.98 -11.47 12.24
N PRO A 619 -2.06 -10.66 12.12
CA PRO A 619 -2.99 -10.74 11.00
C PRO A 619 -2.31 -10.46 9.64
N PHE A 620 -2.76 -11.17 8.60
CA PHE A 620 -2.35 -10.99 7.20
C PHE A 620 -0.82 -10.99 6.99
N THR A 621 -0.13 -11.83 7.79
CA THR A 621 1.31 -12.02 7.69
C THR A 621 1.58 -13.46 7.24
N PRO A 622 1.81 -13.69 5.95
CA PRO A 622 2.20 -15.01 5.46
C PRO A 622 3.62 -15.36 5.95
N ARG A 623 3.81 -16.61 6.35
CA ARG A 623 5.14 -17.10 6.75
C ARG A 623 6.13 -17.06 5.60
N TYR A 624 5.67 -17.36 4.39
CA TYR A 624 6.46 -17.33 3.17
C TYR A 624 5.69 -16.58 2.10
N ALA A 625 6.39 -15.68 1.42
CA ALA A 625 5.95 -15.08 0.18
C ALA A 625 7.09 -15.16 -0.84
N ILE A 626 6.79 -15.64 -2.02
CA ILE A 626 7.75 -15.84 -3.10
C ILE A 626 7.21 -15.15 -4.34
N ASN A 627 8.05 -14.35 -4.99
CA ASN A 627 7.78 -13.76 -6.29
C ASN A 627 8.92 -14.14 -7.23
N ALA A 628 8.62 -14.62 -8.41
CA ALA A 628 9.62 -14.84 -9.43
C ALA A 628 9.12 -14.32 -10.78
N ASN A 629 10.02 -13.69 -11.54
CA ASN A 629 9.75 -13.15 -12.86
C ASN A 629 10.86 -13.56 -13.82
N ALA A 630 10.51 -13.84 -15.06
CA ALA A 630 11.47 -14.06 -16.14
C ALA A 630 10.95 -13.35 -17.38
N ASP A 631 11.78 -12.50 -17.97
CA ASP A 631 11.50 -11.75 -19.21
C ASP A 631 12.60 -12.00 -20.19
N TYR A 632 12.23 -12.36 -21.41
CA TYR A 632 13.13 -12.51 -22.51
C TYR A 632 12.74 -11.58 -23.65
N GLN A 633 13.67 -10.72 -24.07
CA GLN A 633 13.52 -9.78 -25.17
C GLN A 633 14.55 -10.12 -26.25
N TRP A 634 14.13 -10.11 -27.51
CA TRP A 634 15.01 -10.36 -28.64
C TRP A 634 14.63 -9.50 -29.85
N ASN A 635 15.60 -9.18 -30.64
CA ASN A 635 15.41 -8.43 -31.88
C ASN A 635 14.91 -9.35 -33.00
N MET A 636 13.84 -8.96 -33.70
CA MET A 636 13.31 -9.66 -34.89
C MET A 636 13.74 -9.01 -36.19
N GLY A 637 14.40 -7.84 -36.13
CA GLY A 637 14.90 -7.04 -37.26
C GLY A 637 15.57 -5.77 -36.79
N ALA A 638 15.82 -4.82 -37.69
CA ALA A 638 16.50 -3.57 -37.34
C ALA A 638 15.70 -2.71 -36.34
N ASP A 639 14.39 -2.68 -36.51
CA ASP A 639 13.51 -1.76 -35.76
C ASP A 639 12.39 -2.48 -35.00
N VAL A 640 12.46 -3.81 -34.87
CA VAL A 640 11.45 -4.62 -34.22
C VAL A 640 12.05 -5.49 -33.14
N SER A 641 11.59 -5.35 -31.90
CA SER A 641 11.90 -6.29 -30.83
C SER A 641 10.63 -7.02 -30.36
N ALA A 642 10.80 -8.24 -29.94
CA ALA A 642 9.75 -9.03 -29.30
C ALA A 642 10.15 -9.36 -27.87
N SER A 643 9.17 -9.52 -27.00
CA SER A 643 9.36 -9.95 -25.62
C SER A 643 8.37 -11.04 -25.23
N PHE A 644 8.81 -11.89 -24.31
CA PHE A 644 7.95 -12.85 -23.62
C PHE A 644 8.34 -12.89 -22.15
N GLY A 645 7.34 -12.87 -21.28
CA GLY A 645 7.58 -12.89 -19.84
C GLY A 645 6.57 -13.76 -19.10
N ALA A 646 7.01 -14.26 -17.96
CA ALA A 646 6.20 -14.99 -17.01
C ALA A 646 6.50 -14.54 -15.60
N SER A 647 5.47 -14.55 -14.74
CA SER A 647 5.65 -14.30 -13.31
C SER A 647 4.81 -15.26 -12.48
N ILE A 648 5.31 -15.55 -11.28
CA ILE A 648 4.59 -16.32 -10.27
C ILE A 648 4.69 -15.59 -8.93
N ARG A 649 3.56 -15.49 -8.23
CA ARG A 649 3.49 -15.12 -6.83
C ARG A 649 2.90 -16.27 -6.04
N SER A 650 3.60 -16.73 -5.00
CA SER A 650 3.13 -17.74 -4.04
C SER A 650 3.09 -17.15 -2.65
N VAL A 651 1.97 -17.31 -1.95
CA VAL A 651 1.72 -16.79 -0.61
C VAL A 651 1.28 -17.96 0.27
N SER A 652 1.96 -18.17 1.40
CA SER A 652 1.59 -19.21 2.36
C SER A 652 0.29 -18.89 3.09
N SER A 653 -0.25 -19.87 3.82
CA SER A 653 -1.39 -19.65 4.71
C SER A 653 -1.07 -18.62 5.79
N GLN A 654 -2.08 -17.82 6.19
CA GLN A 654 -1.95 -16.72 7.15
C GLN A 654 -3.19 -16.59 8.04
N SER A 655 -3.09 -15.87 9.16
CA SER A 655 -4.23 -15.48 9.99
C SER A 655 -5.06 -14.41 9.28
N GLY A 656 -6.38 -14.48 9.37
CA GLY A 656 -7.30 -13.52 8.74
C GLY A 656 -7.66 -12.30 9.59
N GLY A 657 -7.22 -12.24 10.84
CA GLY A 657 -7.50 -11.11 11.74
C GLY A 657 -7.80 -11.55 13.16
N PHE A 658 -7.71 -10.62 14.10
CA PHE A 658 -8.17 -10.82 15.50
C PHE A 658 -9.65 -10.47 15.56
N ASP A 659 -10.49 -11.49 15.57
CA ASP A 659 -11.94 -11.38 15.64
C ASP A 659 -12.45 -12.18 16.85
N PRO A 660 -12.73 -11.54 17.99
CA PRO A 660 -13.09 -12.24 19.21
C PRO A 660 -14.42 -13.01 19.09
N ALA A 661 -15.35 -12.55 18.25
CA ALA A 661 -16.59 -13.29 18.07
C ALA A 661 -16.41 -14.54 17.16
N TYR A 662 -15.51 -14.46 16.19
CA TYR A 662 -15.11 -15.63 15.42
C TYR A 662 -14.38 -16.65 16.32
N LEU A 663 -13.45 -16.16 17.15
CA LEU A 663 -12.73 -16.98 18.13
C LEU A 663 -13.69 -17.69 19.10
N ALA A 664 -14.68 -16.96 19.64
CA ALA A 664 -15.69 -17.52 20.54
C ALA A 664 -16.55 -18.61 19.86
N THR A 665 -16.78 -18.49 18.55
CA THR A 665 -17.61 -19.43 17.78
C THR A 665 -16.84 -20.68 17.37
N PHE A 666 -15.58 -20.52 16.91
CA PHE A 666 -14.80 -21.58 16.26
C PHE A 666 -13.60 -22.05 17.08
N GLY A 667 -13.24 -21.36 18.17
CA GLY A 667 -12.07 -21.68 19.00
C GLY A 667 -10.72 -21.30 18.38
N HIS A 668 -10.71 -20.59 17.26
CA HIS A 668 -9.53 -20.07 16.58
C HIS A 668 -9.88 -18.87 15.71
N PHE A 669 -8.90 -18.08 15.30
CA PHE A 669 -9.09 -16.99 14.34
C PHE A 669 -9.22 -17.51 12.89
N PRO A 670 -9.81 -16.71 11.95
CA PRO A 670 -9.92 -17.09 10.54
C PRO A 670 -8.55 -17.47 9.97
N ARG A 671 -8.50 -18.56 9.22
CA ARG A 671 -7.26 -19.02 8.60
C ARG A 671 -7.37 -19.02 7.09
N VAL A 672 -6.74 -18.05 6.47
CA VAL A 672 -6.63 -17.92 5.01
C VAL A 672 -5.67 -18.97 4.46
N ARG A 673 -6.08 -19.68 3.42
CA ARG A 673 -5.26 -20.72 2.77
C ARG A 673 -4.18 -20.11 1.89
N ALA A 674 -3.10 -20.87 1.67
CA ALA A 674 -2.09 -20.54 0.69
C ALA A 674 -2.67 -20.50 -0.72
N TYR A 675 -2.12 -19.61 -1.56
CA TYR A 675 -2.51 -19.48 -2.97
C TYR A 675 -1.33 -19.10 -3.85
N GLU A 676 -1.51 -19.33 -5.15
CA GLU A 676 -0.52 -18.98 -6.17
C GLU A 676 -1.22 -18.23 -7.30
N VAL A 677 -0.51 -17.27 -7.90
CA VAL A 677 -0.95 -16.53 -9.08
C VAL A 677 0.16 -16.59 -10.11
N ILE A 678 -0.18 -16.96 -11.33
CA ILE A 678 0.74 -17.04 -12.47
C ILE A 678 0.25 -16.07 -13.54
N ASP A 679 1.15 -15.22 -14.03
CA ASP A 679 0.87 -14.30 -15.12
C ASP A 679 1.81 -14.56 -16.30
N LEU A 680 1.32 -14.38 -17.54
CA LEU A 680 2.08 -14.43 -18.77
C LEU A 680 1.92 -13.13 -19.54
N ARG A 681 2.97 -12.71 -20.27
CA ARG A 681 2.97 -11.52 -21.10
C ARG A 681 3.79 -11.71 -22.36
N ALA A 682 3.39 -11.04 -23.45
CA ALA A 682 4.11 -11.00 -24.69
C ALA A 682 4.03 -9.59 -25.27
N GLY A 683 5.11 -9.10 -25.85
CA GLY A 683 5.19 -7.75 -26.41
C GLY A 683 5.86 -7.73 -27.78
N LEU A 684 5.47 -6.74 -28.58
CA LEU A 684 6.12 -6.34 -29.82
C LEU A 684 6.38 -4.83 -29.73
N ASP A 685 7.62 -4.43 -29.99
CA ASP A 685 8.04 -3.03 -30.01
C ASP A 685 8.58 -2.69 -31.43
N PHE A 686 8.01 -1.65 -32.01
CA PHE A 686 8.33 -1.13 -33.36
C PHE A 686 8.98 0.27 -33.26
N GLY A 687 9.65 0.57 -32.15
CA GLY A 687 10.25 1.86 -31.82
C GLY A 687 9.24 2.87 -31.30
N ARG A 688 8.44 3.50 -32.18
CA ARG A 688 7.39 4.42 -31.74
C ARG A 688 6.12 3.76 -31.26
N TYR A 689 5.89 2.51 -31.61
CA TYR A 689 4.67 1.75 -31.32
C TYR A 689 5.04 0.49 -30.54
N ALA A 690 4.35 0.25 -29.44
CA ALA A 690 4.46 -1.00 -28.70
C ALA A 690 3.09 -1.64 -28.52
N LEU A 691 3.03 -2.96 -28.66
CA LEU A 691 1.83 -3.78 -28.43
C LEU A 691 2.17 -4.83 -27.39
N ASN A 692 1.41 -4.87 -26.29
CA ASN A 692 1.57 -5.82 -25.20
C ASN A 692 0.28 -6.60 -24.98
N ALA A 693 0.37 -7.94 -24.96
CA ALA A 693 -0.70 -8.83 -24.58
C ALA A 693 -0.33 -9.56 -23.30
N TYR A 694 -1.30 -9.80 -22.44
CA TYR A 694 -1.06 -10.49 -21.16
C TYR A 694 -2.23 -11.34 -20.72
N VAL A 695 -1.92 -12.31 -19.87
CA VAL A 695 -2.89 -13.10 -19.11
C VAL A 695 -2.49 -13.03 -17.65
N SER A 696 -3.29 -12.35 -16.83
CA SER A 696 -3.12 -12.34 -15.39
C SER A 696 -3.96 -13.46 -14.76
N ASN A 697 -3.43 -14.06 -13.67
CA ASN A 697 -4.04 -15.19 -12.98
C ASN A 697 -4.41 -16.34 -13.95
N LEU A 698 -3.43 -16.82 -14.71
CA LEU A 698 -3.58 -17.84 -15.75
C LEU A 698 -4.36 -19.09 -15.27
N THR A 699 -4.11 -19.52 -14.04
CA THR A 699 -4.71 -20.69 -13.41
C THR A 699 -6.11 -20.44 -12.84
N ASN A 700 -6.61 -19.20 -12.90
CA ASN A 700 -7.86 -18.76 -12.29
C ASN A 700 -7.91 -19.08 -10.78
N SER A 701 -6.82 -18.79 -10.07
CA SER A 701 -6.71 -19.02 -8.63
C SER A 701 -7.71 -18.14 -7.86
N GLY A 702 -8.50 -18.74 -6.98
CA GLY A 702 -9.41 -18.04 -6.06
C GLY A 702 -8.75 -17.72 -4.71
N GLY A 703 -7.50 -17.23 -4.72
CA GLY A 703 -6.77 -16.86 -3.52
C GLY A 703 -7.51 -15.79 -2.70
N ILE A 704 -7.56 -15.97 -1.37
CA ILE A 704 -8.20 -15.01 -0.46
C ILE A 704 -7.16 -13.97 -0.04
N THR A 705 -7.49 -12.69 -0.22
CA THR A 705 -6.61 -11.55 0.09
C THR A 705 -6.99 -10.82 1.37
N SER A 706 -8.25 -10.91 1.78
CA SER A 706 -8.75 -10.31 3.02
C SER A 706 -9.90 -11.12 3.59
N THR A 707 -10.12 -10.99 4.90
CA THR A 707 -11.35 -11.44 5.58
C THR A 707 -11.91 -10.26 6.37
N GLN A 708 -13.21 -10.08 6.33
CA GLN A 708 -13.88 -9.09 7.15
C GLN A 708 -15.20 -9.65 7.67
N ALA A 709 -15.53 -9.35 8.92
CA ALA A 709 -16.85 -9.63 9.41
C ALA A 709 -17.86 -8.91 8.52
N LEU A 710 -18.81 -9.63 7.95
CA LEU A 710 -19.98 -9.02 7.36
C LEU A 710 -20.74 -8.42 8.55
N LEU A 711 -20.76 -7.13 8.56
CA LEU A 711 -21.05 -6.21 9.62
C LEU A 711 -22.19 -6.66 10.53
N GLY A 712 -21.86 -6.96 11.78
CA GLY A 712 -22.78 -6.99 12.88
C GLY A 712 -22.48 -5.80 13.79
N VAL A 713 -23.47 -5.06 14.19
CA VAL A 713 -23.34 -4.18 15.35
C VAL A 713 -23.15 -5.09 16.56
N ALA A 714 -22.20 -4.80 17.45
CA ALA A 714 -21.88 -5.66 18.57
C ALA A 714 -23.12 -5.99 19.40
N GLY A 715 -23.23 -7.25 19.76
CA GLY A 715 -24.38 -7.79 20.46
C GLY A 715 -25.56 -8.23 19.59
N LEU A 716 -25.55 -7.98 18.28
CA LEU A 716 -26.50 -8.54 17.32
C LEU A 716 -25.84 -9.71 16.55
N PRO A 717 -26.61 -10.74 16.20
CA PRO A 717 -26.06 -11.85 15.42
C PRO A 717 -25.47 -11.29 14.11
N ARG A 718 -24.27 -11.73 13.80
CA ARG A 718 -23.69 -11.56 12.47
C ARG A 718 -24.68 -12.08 11.44
N ASN A 719 -24.46 -11.70 10.18
CA ASN A 719 -25.29 -12.10 9.05
C ASN A 719 -26.03 -13.43 9.33
N PRO A 720 -27.36 -13.47 9.27
CA PRO A 720 -28.17 -14.66 9.63
C PRO A 720 -27.70 -15.96 8.98
N ASN A 721 -26.97 -15.86 7.86
CA ASN A 721 -26.40 -17.00 7.11
C ASN A 721 -25.07 -17.51 7.71
N GLY A 722 -24.53 -16.90 8.78
CA GLY A 722 -23.20 -17.22 9.29
C GLY A 722 -22.04 -16.87 8.31
N ALA A 723 -22.31 -16.01 7.31
CA ALA A 723 -21.33 -15.65 6.31
C ALA A 723 -20.24 -14.71 6.84
N LEU A 724 -19.02 -14.89 6.28
CA LEU A 724 -17.88 -13.99 6.42
C LEU A 724 -17.58 -13.38 5.04
N GLY A 725 -17.28 -12.10 4.98
CA GLY A 725 -16.82 -11.47 3.76
C GLY A 725 -15.37 -11.86 3.46
N ILE A 726 -15.07 -12.27 2.22
CA ILE A 726 -13.71 -12.51 1.76
C ILE A 726 -13.41 -11.68 0.53
N GLY A 727 -12.26 -10.98 0.54
CA GLY A 727 -11.66 -10.43 -0.67
C GLY A 727 -10.94 -11.54 -1.43
N VAL A 728 -11.04 -11.55 -2.73
CA VAL A 728 -10.43 -12.59 -3.58
C VAL A 728 -9.49 -11.99 -4.62
N VAL A 729 -8.49 -12.76 -5.04
CA VAL A 729 -7.69 -12.44 -6.21
C VAL A 729 -8.62 -12.30 -7.41
N ARG A 730 -8.41 -11.24 -8.21
CA ARG A 730 -9.18 -11.03 -9.45
C ARG A 730 -9.10 -12.30 -10.32
N PRO A 731 -10.21 -12.79 -10.88
CA PRO A 731 -10.21 -13.95 -11.78
C PRO A 731 -9.28 -13.76 -12.98
N ARG A 732 -9.01 -14.85 -13.69
CA ARG A 732 -8.19 -14.80 -14.89
C ARG A 732 -8.63 -13.67 -15.81
N THR A 733 -7.66 -12.83 -16.20
CA THR A 733 -7.91 -11.67 -17.04
C THR A 733 -6.97 -11.70 -18.23
N VAL A 734 -7.53 -11.57 -19.43
CA VAL A 734 -6.77 -11.46 -20.68
C VAL A 734 -6.84 -10.02 -21.17
N GLY A 735 -5.72 -9.42 -21.50
CA GLY A 735 -5.69 -8.03 -21.90
C GLY A 735 -4.68 -7.73 -23.01
N VAL A 736 -4.89 -6.59 -23.65
CA VAL A 736 -3.99 -6.02 -24.65
C VAL A 736 -3.86 -4.53 -24.45
N ASN A 737 -2.62 -4.01 -24.60
CA ASN A 737 -2.29 -2.59 -24.53
C ASN A 737 -1.52 -2.19 -25.78
N ALA A 738 -1.82 -1.01 -26.33
CA ALA A 738 -1.07 -0.36 -27.36
C ALA A 738 -0.51 0.97 -26.84
N THR A 739 0.77 1.22 -27.07
CA THR A 739 1.45 2.47 -26.70
C THR A 739 2.05 3.12 -27.94
N VAL A 740 1.95 4.45 -28.00
CA VAL A 740 2.54 5.29 -29.04
C VAL A 740 3.39 6.38 -28.37
N SER A 741 4.65 6.51 -28.75
CA SER A 741 5.60 7.51 -28.20
C SER A 741 6.23 8.36 -29.32
N PHE A 742 6.34 9.66 -29.08
CA PHE A 742 6.91 10.62 -30.02
C PHE A 742 7.95 11.51 -29.33
#